data_98aaa2509b296f43a3f4807c54f1970f
#
_entry.id   98aaa2509b296f43a3f4807c54f1970f
#
_cell.length_a   1.000
_cell.length_b   1.000
_cell.length_c   1.000
_cell.angle_alpha   90.00
_cell.angle_beta   90.00
_cell.angle_gamma   90.00
#
_symmetry.space_group_name_H-M   'P 1'
#
loop_
_entity.id
_entity.type
_entity.pdbx_description
1 polymer ?
#
loop_
_entity_poly.entity_id
_entity_poly.type
_entity_poly.pdbx_seq_one_letter_code
_entity_poly.pdbx_strand_id
1 'polypeptide(L)'
;MTIDTKFEHSPLLYLKKASGLLSNPVSAAEGRDMIIRTLDNRELYKNYEILLKHLVRKAGLYPYLNTEFKNHDLEDIISIEANKPNLNNDIVFHAIQTRVFNELLSGKNVVLSAPTSMGKSEIISNILTPERYRTVVLIVPTIALIDETRKKLVVMLGEQYRIIHHNSQSHDEHEPAIFILTQERFNQRKDLEKIDLFIIDEFYKLGFKYDKDGVLKYDERAISLNISLSQLLKRSKQWFFIGPNITSVKGLFSLVGDFTFICSNFRTVSVDVKEYNIPATDTDRKKEVLLEILNECKDEKTIVYCRSPNAANKLAQFLMSGASFEASYNDEFIDWLSKNYDPRWNYCQSLKHGIVLHHGVLPRALQHFSVDIFNRSRRHNLLICTSTIIEGVNTKAKNVIIYENYNGLESIDKFTHNNIKGRAGRMYKHFVGKVYCLQAQPEEDDSDELVVPIGDDGSNCPLNLLGSIDIDHLSSGALSSWEDFKKTTIIPIEIIRNNSSFEVEKIESLLIEINSVRVMDFSLYKKLNFFGKPTTEALYFIMVQFIAARKNVLTRNGFSVTSKNDKDPVLSICGKFRAYIAAESVDDYLTQQMNWKYNKLIESQNDKQEIDEQMSGVIDDELKIISNVYGFSFPNFLSLFSDILFHLNFKEKTGLKFDYGPLINDMEFQKLTAGYAAIHEMGIPHQTLEKIRKELININESSVEELSEAINEKYHSIVSLNRVDRYFIHAAML
;
A
#
# COMPACT_ATOMS: atom_id res chain seq x y z
N MET A 1 4.56 9.45 28.64
CA MET A 1 4.71 9.44 30.11
C MET A 1 6.17 9.19 30.40
N THR A 2 6.91 10.18 30.85
CA THR A 2 8.25 10.00 31.41
C THR A 2 8.11 9.10 32.65
N ILE A 3 8.92 8.06 32.75
CA ILE A 3 9.00 7.21 33.93
C ILE A 3 9.24 8.16 35.13
N ASP A 4 8.31 8.17 36.07
CA ASP A 4 8.45 8.96 37.28
C ASP A 4 9.73 8.45 38.00
N THR A 5 10.78 9.25 38.06
CA THR A 5 12.10 8.91 38.59
C THR A 5 12.07 8.33 40.01
N LYS A 6 10.95 8.49 40.73
CA LYS A 6 10.70 7.84 42.03
C LYS A 6 10.60 6.31 41.98
N PHE A 7 10.34 5.70 40.80
CA PHE A 7 10.19 4.24 40.68
C PHE A 7 11.51 3.55 40.28
N GLU A 8 12.51 4.24 39.75
CA GLU A 8 13.87 3.68 39.49
C GLU A 8 14.55 3.23 40.78
N HIS A 9 14.16 3.76 41.94
CA HIS A 9 14.77 3.43 43.23
C HIS A 9 14.09 2.26 43.98
N SER A 10 12.97 1.70 43.46
CA SER A 10 12.30 0.55 44.11
C SER A 10 11.62 -0.38 43.10
N PRO A 11 12.38 -1.31 42.50
CA PRO A 11 11.85 -2.29 41.52
C PRO A 11 10.63 -3.06 42.03
N LEU A 12 10.59 -3.42 43.31
CA LEU A 12 9.46 -4.13 43.91
C LEU A 12 8.16 -3.29 43.91
N LEU A 13 8.26 -2.02 44.23
CA LEU A 13 7.08 -1.12 44.23
C LEU A 13 6.55 -0.93 42.82
N TYR A 14 7.43 -0.85 41.83
CA TYR A 14 7.05 -0.78 40.41
C TYR A 14 6.26 -2.03 39.99
N LEU A 15 6.75 -3.24 40.29
CA LEU A 15 6.06 -4.49 39.99
C LEU A 15 4.73 -4.63 40.76
N LYS A 16 4.65 -4.19 42.02
CA LYS A 16 3.38 -4.13 42.78
C LYS A 16 2.35 -3.22 42.13
N LYS A 17 2.77 -2.03 41.65
CA LYS A 17 1.89 -1.12 40.91
C LYS A 17 1.41 -1.77 39.63
N ALA A 18 2.30 -2.36 38.83
CA ALA A 18 1.94 -3.09 37.61
C ALA A 18 0.95 -4.23 37.89
N SER A 19 1.16 -5.00 38.98
CA SER A 19 0.24 -6.07 39.39
C SER A 19 -1.16 -5.55 39.72
N GLY A 20 -1.26 -4.41 40.41
CA GLY A 20 -2.54 -3.76 40.73
C GLY A 20 -3.29 -3.31 39.46
N LEU A 21 -2.58 -2.67 38.55
CA LEU A 21 -3.13 -2.21 37.26
C LEU A 21 -3.60 -3.39 36.39
N LEU A 22 -2.84 -4.49 36.32
CA LEU A 22 -3.24 -5.69 35.58
C LEU A 22 -4.47 -6.40 36.14
N SER A 23 -4.82 -6.15 37.39
CA SER A 23 -6.02 -6.75 38.02
C SER A 23 -7.32 -6.04 37.66
N ASN A 24 -7.25 -4.84 37.08
CA ASN A 24 -8.41 -4.07 36.65
C ASN A 24 -8.44 -3.99 35.11
N PRO A 25 -9.50 -4.47 34.44
CA PRO A 25 -9.61 -4.43 32.98
C PRO A 25 -9.41 -3.05 32.35
N VAL A 26 -9.82 -1.97 33.02
CA VAL A 26 -9.71 -0.60 32.53
C VAL A 26 -8.24 -0.14 32.47
N SER A 27 -7.43 -0.51 33.46
CA SER A 27 -6.01 -0.12 33.58
C SER A 27 -5.03 -1.21 33.13
N ALA A 28 -5.53 -2.36 32.68
CA ALA A 28 -4.68 -3.52 32.31
C ALA A 28 -3.69 -3.19 31.19
N ALA A 29 -4.04 -2.28 30.26
CA ALA A 29 -3.13 -1.84 29.21
C ALA A 29 -1.93 -1.06 29.78
N GLU A 30 -2.14 -0.21 30.78
CA GLU A 30 -1.06 0.51 31.48
C GLU A 30 -0.18 -0.46 32.26
N GLY A 31 -0.80 -1.40 32.97
CA GLY A 31 -0.06 -2.47 33.67
C GLY A 31 0.83 -3.30 32.73
N ARG A 32 0.32 -3.63 31.54
CA ARG A 32 1.08 -4.34 30.50
C ARG A 32 2.24 -3.49 29.99
N ASP A 33 2.02 -2.22 29.72
CA ASP A 33 3.09 -1.30 29.30
C ASP A 33 4.22 -1.27 30.34
N MET A 34 3.88 -1.20 31.63
CA MET A 34 4.88 -1.27 32.71
C MET A 34 5.68 -2.57 32.68
N ILE A 35 5.03 -3.72 32.44
CA ILE A 35 5.74 -5.01 32.37
C ILE A 35 6.68 -5.09 31.15
N ILE A 36 6.27 -4.57 30.00
CA ILE A 36 7.12 -4.52 28.80
C ILE A 36 8.37 -3.68 29.07
N ARG A 37 8.25 -2.56 29.78
CA ARG A 37 9.38 -1.72 30.18
C ARG A 37 10.33 -2.40 31.18
N THR A 38 9.79 -3.27 32.05
CA THR A 38 10.66 -4.09 32.91
C THR A 38 11.46 -5.11 32.14
N LEU A 39 10.92 -5.64 31.04
CA LEU A 39 11.67 -6.56 30.16
C LEU A 39 12.82 -5.85 29.45
N ASP A 40 12.67 -4.57 29.05
CA ASP A 40 13.72 -3.74 28.48
C ASP A 40 14.86 -3.46 29.47
N ASN A 41 14.55 -3.38 30.77
CA ASN A 41 15.49 -3.12 31.87
C ASN A 41 15.64 -4.31 32.83
N ARG A 42 15.61 -5.54 32.33
CA ARG A 42 15.50 -6.77 33.10
C ARG A 42 16.57 -6.91 34.21
N GLU A 43 17.77 -6.37 33.98
CA GLU A 43 18.87 -6.41 34.96
C GLU A 43 18.49 -5.80 36.33
N LEU A 44 17.69 -4.74 36.33
CA LEU A 44 17.22 -4.07 37.57
C LEU A 44 16.24 -4.97 38.36
N TYR A 45 15.63 -5.95 37.72
CA TYR A 45 14.58 -6.80 38.28
C TYR A 45 15.04 -8.24 38.54
N LYS A 46 16.33 -8.57 38.43
CA LYS A 46 16.89 -9.91 38.64
C LYS A 46 16.45 -10.55 39.96
N ASN A 47 16.44 -9.79 41.05
CA ASN A 47 16.04 -10.29 42.36
C ASN A 47 14.53 -10.58 42.47
N TYR A 48 13.73 -10.20 41.48
CA TYR A 48 12.28 -10.34 41.43
C TYR A 48 11.83 -11.12 40.18
N GLU A 49 12.70 -11.95 39.62
CA GLU A 49 12.47 -12.64 38.35
C GLU A 49 11.21 -13.54 38.39
N ILE A 50 10.97 -14.22 39.50
CA ILE A 50 9.79 -15.09 39.70
C ILE A 50 8.50 -14.23 39.65
N LEU A 51 8.50 -13.08 40.31
CA LEU A 51 7.37 -12.16 40.30
C LEU A 51 7.16 -11.56 38.89
N LEU A 52 8.25 -11.14 38.25
CA LEU A 52 8.19 -10.60 36.87
C LEU A 52 7.62 -11.64 35.92
N LYS A 53 8.08 -12.88 35.96
CA LYS A 53 7.58 -14.00 35.16
C LYS A 53 6.08 -14.20 35.34
N HIS A 54 5.61 -14.23 36.60
CA HIS A 54 4.18 -14.34 36.92
C HIS A 54 3.38 -13.15 36.33
N LEU A 55 3.92 -11.92 36.38
CA LEU A 55 3.26 -10.76 35.85
C LEU A 55 3.24 -10.73 34.31
N VAL A 56 4.28 -11.24 33.64
CA VAL A 56 4.29 -11.44 32.17
C VAL A 56 3.18 -12.40 31.76
N ARG A 57 3.01 -13.53 32.49
CA ARG A 57 1.91 -14.46 32.28
C ARG A 57 0.54 -13.80 32.51
N LYS A 58 0.37 -13.09 33.62
CA LYS A 58 -0.87 -12.36 33.95
C LYS A 58 -1.22 -11.28 32.93
N ALA A 59 -0.21 -10.65 32.33
CA ALA A 59 -0.37 -9.66 31.27
C ALA A 59 -0.80 -10.26 29.91
N GLY A 60 -0.83 -11.60 29.78
CA GLY A 60 -1.15 -12.28 28.53
C GLY A 60 -0.03 -12.19 27.48
N LEU A 61 1.21 -11.92 27.91
CA LEU A 61 2.40 -11.78 27.07
C LEU A 61 3.12 -13.15 26.94
N TYR A 62 2.37 -14.20 26.60
CA TYR A 62 2.89 -15.57 26.52
C TYR A 62 4.07 -15.76 25.53
N PRO A 63 4.17 -15.02 24.43
CA PRO A 63 5.37 -15.05 23.59
C PRO A 63 6.64 -14.66 24.37
N TYR A 64 6.59 -13.60 25.18
CA TYR A 64 7.72 -13.21 26.03
C TYR A 64 7.94 -14.16 27.19
N LEU A 65 6.87 -14.78 27.73
CA LEU A 65 7.02 -15.84 28.72
C LEU A 65 7.86 -16.98 28.15
N ASN A 66 7.61 -17.37 26.90
CA ASN A 66 8.33 -18.45 26.23
C ASN A 66 9.79 -18.09 25.87
N THR A 67 10.06 -16.86 25.40
CA THR A 67 11.38 -16.50 24.88
C THR A 67 12.33 -15.90 25.92
N GLU A 68 11.80 -15.14 26.89
CA GLU A 68 12.61 -14.38 27.83
C GLU A 68 12.98 -15.17 29.10
N PHE A 69 12.26 -16.27 29.40
CA PHE A 69 12.48 -17.04 30.58
C PHE A 69 12.86 -18.51 30.24
N LYS A 70 13.91 -19.04 30.89
CA LYS A 70 14.43 -20.39 30.60
C LYS A 70 13.79 -21.49 31.47
N ASN A 71 13.40 -21.14 32.70
CA ASN A 71 12.83 -22.10 33.65
C ASN A 71 11.34 -21.89 33.77
N HIS A 72 10.56 -22.83 33.24
CA HIS A 72 9.10 -22.79 33.28
C HIS A 72 8.58 -23.70 34.38
N ASP A 73 7.66 -23.20 35.19
CA ASP A 73 6.85 -24.02 36.08
C ASP A 73 5.65 -24.63 35.31
N LEU A 74 4.86 -25.46 35.99
CA LEU A 74 3.72 -26.13 35.34
C LEU A 74 2.68 -25.15 34.79
N GLU A 75 2.42 -24.05 35.48
CA GLU A 75 1.47 -23.02 35.04
C GLU A 75 1.98 -22.24 33.80
N ASP A 76 3.29 -22.05 33.70
CA ASP A 76 3.92 -21.42 32.52
C ASP A 76 3.78 -22.34 31.31
N ILE A 77 4.11 -23.65 31.50
CA ILE A 77 3.99 -24.66 30.44
C ILE A 77 2.54 -24.74 29.94
N ILE A 78 1.58 -24.82 30.84
CA ILE A 78 0.15 -24.85 30.48
C ILE A 78 -0.23 -23.57 29.71
N SER A 79 0.22 -22.39 30.18
CA SER A 79 -0.09 -21.11 29.52
C SER A 79 0.54 -21.02 28.15
N ILE A 80 1.76 -21.49 27.94
CA ILE A 80 2.44 -21.52 26.65
C ILE A 80 1.73 -22.48 25.69
N GLU A 81 1.52 -23.75 26.11
CA GLU A 81 0.92 -24.78 25.25
C GLU A 81 -0.54 -24.46 24.88
N ALA A 82 -1.33 -23.91 25.80
CA ALA A 82 -2.71 -23.48 25.53
C ALA A 82 -2.82 -22.31 24.54
N ASN A 83 -1.74 -21.59 24.31
CA ASN A 83 -1.69 -20.46 23.41
C ASN A 83 -0.86 -20.73 22.13
N LYS A 84 -0.48 -21.96 21.87
CA LYS A 84 0.06 -22.39 20.57
C LYS A 84 -1.09 -22.63 19.58
N PRO A 85 -1.06 -22.00 18.40
CA PRO A 85 -2.09 -22.21 17.37
C PRO A 85 -2.00 -23.63 16.76
N ASN A 86 -0.80 -24.21 16.74
CA ASN A 86 -0.53 -25.54 16.23
C ASN A 86 0.56 -26.21 17.08
N LEU A 87 0.39 -27.50 17.43
CA LEU A 87 1.33 -28.25 18.26
C LEU A 87 2.72 -28.43 17.60
N ASN A 88 2.78 -28.38 16.28
CA ASN A 88 4.03 -28.55 15.53
C ASN A 88 4.76 -27.23 15.26
N ASN A 89 4.31 -26.12 15.86
CA ASN A 89 4.86 -24.79 15.63
C ASN A 89 5.39 -24.18 16.93
N ASP A 90 6.56 -23.58 16.91
CA ASP A 90 7.15 -22.85 18.05
C ASP A 90 6.50 -21.49 18.31
N ILE A 91 5.53 -21.09 17.48
CA ILE A 91 4.79 -19.84 17.62
C ILE A 91 3.86 -19.94 18.82
N VAL A 92 3.98 -18.99 19.72
CA VAL A 92 3.06 -18.81 20.86
C VAL A 92 2.29 -17.51 20.66
N PHE A 93 0.97 -17.60 20.70
CA PHE A 93 0.09 -16.43 20.61
C PHE A 93 -0.01 -15.70 21.95
N HIS A 94 -0.16 -14.39 21.90
CA HIS A 94 -0.61 -13.64 23.08
C HIS A 94 -2.14 -13.77 23.25
N ALA A 95 -2.66 -13.38 24.41
CA ALA A 95 -4.06 -13.61 24.80
C ALA A 95 -5.11 -13.19 23.76
N ILE A 96 -4.93 -12.04 23.09
CA ILE A 96 -5.90 -11.56 22.10
C ILE A 96 -5.80 -12.35 20.78
N GLN A 97 -4.59 -12.71 20.34
CA GLN A 97 -4.44 -13.56 19.15
C GLN A 97 -5.13 -14.91 19.34
N THR A 98 -4.94 -15.55 20.50
CA THR A 98 -5.61 -16.83 20.84
C THR A 98 -7.13 -16.65 20.84
N ARG A 99 -7.65 -15.57 21.42
CA ARG A 99 -9.09 -15.30 21.41
C ARG A 99 -9.64 -15.19 19.99
N VAL A 100 -9.02 -14.36 19.12
CA VAL A 100 -9.44 -14.19 17.72
C VAL A 100 -9.37 -15.52 16.96
N PHE A 101 -8.27 -16.25 17.13
CA PHE A 101 -8.06 -17.55 16.50
C PHE A 101 -9.16 -18.55 16.88
N ASN A 102 -9.51 -18.66 18.15
CA ASN A 102 -10.56 -19.57 18.63
C ASN A 102 -11.96 -19.17 18.12
N GLU A 103 -12.27 -17.86 18.04
CA GLU A 103 -13.54 -17.39 17.47
C GLU A 103 -13.64 -17.78 15.97
N LEU A 104 -12.56 -17.59 15.20
CA LEU A 104 -12.50 -18.02 13.80
C LEU A 104 -12.59 -19.54 13.66
N LEU A 105 -11.89 -20.32 14.50
CA LEU A 105 -11.97 -21.77 14.50
C LEU A 105 -13.38 -22.27 14.80
N SER A 106 -14.15 -21.58 15.64
CA SER A 106 -15.54 -21.90 15.91
C SER A 106 -16.51 -21.57 14.76
N GLY A 107 -15.99 -21.06 13.63
CA GLY A 107 -16.80 -20.73 12.44
C GLY A 107 -17.47 -19.36 12.51
N LYS A 108 -17.14 -18.53 13.50
CA LYS A 108 -17.71 -17.18 13.62
C LYS A 108 -17.06 -16.20 12.66
N ASN A 109 -17.82 -15.18 12.32
CA ASN A 109 -17.33 -14.00 11.64
C ASN A 109 -16.74 -13.02 12.65
N VAL A 110 -15.56 -12.48 12.34
CA VAL A 110 -14.81 -11.64 13.30
C VAL A 110 -14.39 -10.33 12.68
N VAL A 111 -14.61 -9.25 13.41
CA VAL A 111 -13.98 -7.94 13.18
C VAL A 111 -12.95 -7.71 14.25
N LEU A 112 -11.68 -7.56 13.88
CA LEU A 112 -10.58 -7.25 14.77
C LEU A 112 -10.10 -5.83 14.55
N SER A 113 -10.31 -4.98 15.55
CA SER A 113 -9.72 -3.65 15.64
C SER A 113 -8.60 -3.66 16.68
N ALA A 114 -7.35 -3.58 16.21
CA ALA A 114 -6.18 -3.68 17.08
C ALA A 114 -4.95 -2.97 16.49
N PRO A 115 -3.98 -2.52 17.33
CA PRO A 115 -2.77 -1.88 16.86
C PRO A 115 -1.99 -2.70 15.83
N THR A 116 -1.22 -2.05 14.97
CA THR A 116 -0.43 -2.71 13.91
C THR A 116 0.64 -3.66 14.46
N SER A 117 1.13 -3.41 15.67
CA SER A 117 2.15 -4.22 16.37
C SER A 117 1.62 -5.55 16.96
N MET A 118 0.31 -5.84 16.84
CA MET A 118 -0.33 -7.01 17.48
C MET A 118 0.00 -8.35 16.78
N GLY A 119 0.63 -8.34 15.62
CA GLY A 119 0.93 -9.59 14.90
C GLY A 119 -0.28 -10.23 14.21
N LYS A 120 -1.13 -9.42 13.59
CA LYS A 120 -2.34 -9.82 12.84
C LYS A 120 -2.05 -10.89 11.78
N SER A 121 -0.95 -10.77 11.07
CA SER A 121 -0.53 -11.69 10.00
C SER A 121 -0.20 -13.10 10.53
N GLU A 122 0.14 -13.26 11.82
CA GLU A 122 0.35 -14.59 12.42
C GLU A 122 -0.98 -15.32 12.59
N ILE A 123 -2.07 -14.62 12.89
CA ILE A 123 -3.40 -15.23 12.96
C ILE A 123 -3.79 -15.78 11.59
N ILE A 124 -3.62 -14.97 10.53
CA ILE A 124 -3.96 -15.36 9.14
C ILE A 124 -3.21 -16.63 8.76
N SER A 125 -1.90 -16.64 8.90
CA SER A 125 -1.09 -17.78 8.46
C SER A 125 -1.34 -19.09 9.24
N ASN A 126 -1.82 -19.01 10.48
CA ASN A 126 -2.08 -20.18 11.31
C ASN A 126 -3.52 -20.69 11.25
N ILE A 127 -4.50 -19.87 10.80
CA ILE A 127 -5.90 -20.30 10.64
C ILE A 127 -6.12 -21.12 9.36
N LEU A 128 -5.25 -20.94 8.35
CA LEU A 128 -5.42 -21.52 7.02
C LEU A 128 -4.93 -22.97 6.98
N THR A 129 -5.84 -23.90 6.74
CA THR A 129 -5.56 -25.29 6.44
C THR A 129 -6.44 -25.75 5.28
N PRO A 130 -5.92 -26.55 4.31
CA PRO A 130 -6.69 -26.99 3.14
C PRO A 130 -7.92 -27.84 3.49
N GLU A 131 -7.87 -28.55 4.59
CA GLU A 131 -8.99 -29.38 5.08
C GLU A 131 -10.19 -28.53 5.48
N ARG A 132 -9.94 -27.28 5.88
CA ARG A 132 -10.98 -26.37 6.33
C ARG A 132 -11.35 -25.32 5.27
N TYR A 133 -10.35 -24.75 4.60
CA TYR A 133 -10.51 -23.67 3.63
C TYR A 133 -9.77 -24.03 2.35
N ARG A 134 -10.48 -24.37 1.29
CA ARG A 134 -9.87 -24.67 0.00
C ARG A 134 -9.65 -23.40 -0.83
N THR A 135 -10.63 -22.51 -0.83
CA THR A 135 -10.56 -21.23 -1.56
C THR A 135 -10.61 -20.08 -0.57
N VAL A 136 -9.49 -19.36 -0.47
CA VAL A 136 -9.35 -18.21 0.43
C VAL A 136 -9.07 -16.96 -0.39
N VAL A 137 -9.76 -15.86 -0.07
CA VAL A 137 -9.52 -14.55 -0.69
C VAL A 137 -9.07 -13.57 0.38
N LEU A 138 -7.88 -13.00 0.19
CA LEU A 138 -7.32 -11.95 1.04
C LEU A 138 -7.26 -10.64 0.25
N ILE A 139 -8.10 -9.69 0.63
CA ILE A 139 -8.08 -8.34 0.07
C ILE A 139 -7.13 -7.48 0.90
N VAL A 140 -6.12 -6.94 0.22
CA VAL A 140 -5.12 -6.03 0.80
C VAL A 140 -5.10 -4.70 0.07
N PRO A 141 -4.84 -3.58 0.77
CA PRO A 141 -5.02 -2.26 0.18
C PRO A 141 -3.95 -1.87 -0.86
N THR A 142 -2.82 -2.56 -0.93
CA THR A 142 -1.72 -2.16 -1.82
C THR A 142 -1.00 -3.36 -2.42
N ILE A 143 -0.42 -3.17 -3.61
CA ILE A 143 0.44 -4.18 -4.25
C ILE A 143 1.67 -4.50 -3.37
N ALA A 144 2.14 -3.54 -2.55
CA ALA A 144 3.20 -3.77 -1.58
C ALA A 144 2.85 -4.87 -0.57
N LEU A 145 1.62 -4.79 -0.03
CA LEU A 145 1.09 -5.78 0.89
C LEU A 145 0.84 -7.13 0.22
N ILE A 146 0.46 -7.14 -1.06
CA ILE A 146 0.36 -8.40 -1.82
C ILE A 146 1.70 -9.14 -1.75
N ASP A 147 2.82 -8.50 -2.11
CA ASP A 147 4.11 -9.16 -2.16
C ASP A 147 4.64 -9.57 -0.77
N GLU A 148 4.52 -8.69 0.24
CA GLU A 148 4.91 -9.04 1.63
C GLU A 148 4.12 -10.25 2.14
N THR A 149 2.81 -10.25 1.91
CA THR A 149 1.92 -11.35 2.33
C THR A 149 2.21 -12.62 1.54
N ARG A 150 2.42 -12.50 0.22
CA ARG A 150 2.79 -13.60 -0.67
C ARG A 150 4.05 -14.30 -0.18
N LYS A 151 5.14 -13.57 0.02
CA LYS A 151 6.42 -14.13 0.48
C LYS A 151 6.26 -14.88 1.79
N LYS A 152 5.50 -14.34 2.74
CA LYS A 152 5.23 -15.00 4.00
C LYS A 152 4.42 -16.28 3.81
N LEU A 153 3.33 -16.23 3.04
CA LEU A 153 2.44 -17.36 2.85
C LEU A 153 3.06 -18.45 1.97
N VAL A 154 3.89 -18.10 0.97
CA VAL A 154 4.64 -19.08 0.18
C VAL A 154 5.57 -19.90 1.07
N VAL A 155 6.32 -19.25 1.96
CA VAL A 155 7.22 -19.95 2.90
C VAL A 155 6.46 -20.86 3.87
N MET A 156 5.27 -20.44 4.33
CA MET A 156 4.54 -21.19 5.37
C MET A 156 3.56 -22.22 4.79
N LEU A 157 2.96 -21.95 3.65
CA LEU A 157 1.81 -22.67 3.10
C LEU A 157 1.96 -23.04 1.61
N GLY A 158 3.06 -22.69 0.96
CA GLY A 158 3.24 -22.87 -0.49
C GLY A 158 3.22 -24.34 -0.94
N GLU A 159 3.50 -25.30 -0.03
CA GLU A 159 3.35 -26.74 -0.31
C GLU A 159 1.90 -27.23 -0.23
N GLN A 160 1.01 -26.46 0.43
CA GLN A 160 -0.38 -26.83 0.71
C GLN A 160 -1.38 -26.04 -0.15
N TYR A 161 -1.01 -24.83 -0.55
CA TYR A 161 -1.85 -23.92 -1.31
C TYR A 161 -1.11 -23.35 -2.50
N ARG A 162 -1.82 -23.24 -3.60
CA ARG A 162 -1.40 -22.38 -4.71
C ARG A 162 -1.64 -20.90 -4.33
N ILE A 163 -0.58 -20.07 -4.40
CA ILE A 163 -0.69 -18.64 -4.06
C ILE A 163 -0.89 -17.84 -5.34
N ILE A 164 -2.04 -17.20 -5.47
CA ILE A 164 -2.45 -16.40 -6.63
C ILE A 164 -2.47 -14.93 -6.23
N HIS A 165 -1.73 -14.09 -6.95
CA HIS A 165 -1.58 -12.67 -6.63
C HIS A 165 -1.73 -11.73 -7.84
N HIS A 166 -1.86 -12.28 -9.05
CA HIS A 166 -2.06 -11.51 -10.27
C HIS A 166 -3.20 -12.09 -11.10
N ASN A 167 -3.91 -11.21 -11.86
CA ASN A 167 -5.07 -11.63 -12.64
C ASN A 167 -4.74 -12.53 -13.84
N SER A 168 -3.48 -12.51 -14.31
CA SER A 168 -3.01 -13.44 -15.37
C SER A 168 -2.81 -14.88 -14.89
N GLN A 169 -2.80 -15.15 -13.58
CA GLN A 169 -2.69 -16.50 -13.05
C GLN A 169 -4.04 -17.24 -13.13
N SER A 170 -4.03 -18.41 -13.70
CA SER A 170 -5.22 -19.28 -13.78
C SER A 170 -5.50 -19.95 -12.44
N HIS A 171 -6.72 -20.38 -12.22
CA HIS A 171 -7.16 -21.13 -11.05
C HIS A 171 -7.81 -22.45 -11.48
N ASP A 172 -7.42 -23.54 -10.82
CA ASP A 172 -8.12 -24.81 -10.87
C ASP A 172 -8.94 -24.96 -9.58
N GLU A 173 -10.27 -25.07 -9.71
CA GLU A 173 -11.18 -25.21 -8.56
C GLU A 173 -10.92 -26.47 -7.73
N HIS A 174 -10.20 -27.46 -8.28
CA HIS A 174 -9.84 -28.67 -7.57
C HIS A 174 -8.57 -28.53 -6.70
N GLU A 175 -7.80 -27.46 -6.86
CA GLU A 175 -6.61 -27.18 -6.06
C GLU A 175 -6.89 -26.18 -4.93
N PRO A 176 -6.40 -26.40 -3.70
CA PRO A 176 -6.47 -25.36 -2.67
C PRO A 176 -5.70 -24.11 -3.09
N ALA A 177 -6.36 -22.93 -3.01
CA ALA A 177 -5.75 -21.69 -3.44
C ALA A 177 -6.01 -20.52 -2.47
N ILE A 178 -4.99 -19.68 -2.31
CA ILE A 178 -5.09 -18.41 -1.61
C ILE A 178 -4.90 -17.29 -2.62
N PHE A 179 -5.90 -16.45 -2.76
CA PHE A 179 -5.87 -15.26 -3.60
C PHE A 179 -5.50 -14.06 -2.74
N ILE A 180 -4.39 -13.41 -3.05
CA ILE A 180 -3.94 -12.18 -2.39
C ILE A 180 -4.08 -11.07 -3.42
N LEU A 181 -5.13 -10.26 -3.30
CA LEU A 181 -5.53 -9.31 -4.34
C LEU A 181 -5.82 -7.93 -3.75
N THR A 182 -5.68 -6.89 -4.57
CA THR A 182 -6.36 -5.62 -4.28
C THR A 182 -7.83 -5.73 -4.64
N GLN A 183 -8.64 -4.81 -4.12
CA GLN A 183 -10.07 -4.76 -4.44
C GLN A 183 -10.31 -4.61 -5.95
N GLU A 184 -9.48 -3.86 -6.66
CA GLU A 184 -9.60 -3.66 -8.10
C GLU A 184 -9.37 -4.97 -8.86
N ARG A 185 -8.33 -5.73 -8.47
CA ARG A 185 -8.03 -7.05 -9.08
C ARG A 185 -9.11 -8.08 -8.80
N PHE A 186 -9.62 -8.09 -7.57
CA PHE A 186 -10.72 -8.98 -7.22
C PHE A 186 -11.98 -8.70 -8.05
N ASN A 187 -12.35 -7.43 -8.21
CA ASN A 187 -13.54 -7.03 -9.00
C ASN A 187 -13.43 -7.40 -10.50
N GLN A 188 -12.22 -7.53 -11.03
CA GLN A 188 -11.98 -7.98 -12.40
C GLN A 188 -12.09 -9.49 -12.59
N ARG A 189 -11.92 -10.29 -11.50
CA ARG A 189 -11.99 -11.76 -11.58
C ARG A 189 -13.43 -12.27 -11.58
N LYS A 190 -13.72 -13.18 -12.53
CA LYS A 190 -15.05 -13.80 -12.68
C LYS A 190 -15.05 -15.30 -12.38
N ASP A 191 -13.86 -15.87 -12.13
CA ASP A 191 -13.63 -17.30 -11.92
C ASP A 191 -13.76 -17.76 -10.45
N LEU A 192 -14.18 -16.86 -9.54
CA LEU A 192 -14.35 -17.14 -8.11
C LEU A 192 -15.84 -17.20 -7.76
N GLU A 193 -16.46 -18.37 -7.91
CA GLU A 193 -17.89 -18.54 -7.60
C GLU A 193 -18.13 -18.86 -6.12
N LYS A 194 -17.26 -19.66 -5.49
CA LYS A 194 -17.39 -20.09 -4.11
C LYS A 194 -16.10 -19.83 -3.34
N ILE A 195 -16.21 -19.20 -2.19
CA ILE A 195 -15.11 -18.82 -1.31
C ILE A 195 -15.40 -19.37 0.09
N ASP A 196 -14.45 -20.10 0.68
CA ASP A 196 -14.64 -20.66 2.03
C ASP A 196 -14.39 -19.60 3.11
N LEU A 197 -13.37 -18.77 2.92
CA LEU A 197 -13.03 -17.65 3.81
C LEU A 197 -12.56 -16.46 3.01
N PHE A 198 -13.08 -15.28 3.31
CA PHE A 198 -12.41 -14.06 2.86
C PHE A 198 -11.95 -13.19 4.02
N ILE A 199 -10.87 -12.46 3.78
CA ILE A 199 -10.23 -11.57 4.75
C ILE A 199 -10.09 -10.21 4.10
N ILE A 200 -10.50 -9.14 4.81
CA ILE A 200 -10.25 -7.76 4.40
C ILE A 200 -9.26 -7.14 5.39
N ASP A 201 -8.06 -6.87 4.91
CA ASP A 201 -7.08 -6.10 5.69
C ASP A 201 -7.31 -4.60 5.50
N GLU A 202 -7.11 -3.83 6.58
CA GLU A 202 -7.39 -2.39 6.64
C GLU A 202 -8.86 -2.05 6.30
N PHE A 203 -9.80 -2.83 6.88
CA PHE A 203 -11.25 -2.73 6.60
C PHE A 203 -11.85 -1.34 6.83
N TYR A 204 -11.21 -0.47 7.61
CA TYR A 204 -11.65 0.92 7.81
C TYR A 204 -11.69 1.73 6.49
N LYS A 205 -10.99 1.27 5.45
CA LYS A 205 -11.04 1.86 4.11
C LYS A 205 -12.39 1.65 3.39
N LEU A 206 -13.33 0.90 3.98
CA LEU A 206 -14.72 0.84 3.52
C LEU A 206 -15.46 2.17 3.73
N GLY A 207 -15.09 2.94 4.77
CA GLY A 207 -15.73 4.21 5.10
C GLY A 207 -15.44 5.29 4.08
N PHE A 208 -16.45 6.12 3.80
CA PHE A 208 -16.30 7.30 2.99
C PHE A 208 -15.79 8.48 3.82
N LYS A 209 -15.07 9.39 3.17
CA LYS A 209 -14.65 10.66 3.76
C LYS A 209 -15.55 11.78 3.27
N TYR A 210 -15.80 12.73 4.15
CA TYR A 210 -16.58 13.93 3.84
C TYR A 210 -15.70 15.16 4.01
N ASP A 211 -16.01 16.22 3.30
CA ASP A 211 -15.36 17.51 3.51
C ASP A 211 -15.98 18.24 4.72
N LYS A 212 -15.51 19.48 4.99
CA LYS A 212 -15.98 20.29 6.11
C LYS A 212 -17.46 20.71 6.00
N ASP A 213 -17.99 20.67 4.78
CA ASP A 213 -19.36 21.03 4.46
C ASP A 213 -20.28 19.80 4.42
N GLY A 214 -19.76 18.62 4.76
CA GLY A 214 -20.48 17.35 4.75
C GLY A 214 -20.67 16.75 3.35
N VAL A 215 -19.97 17.27 2.33
CA VAL A 215 -20.02 16.74 0.97
C VAL A 215 -19.07 15.55 0.84
N LEU A 216 -19.56 14.48 0.23
CA LEU A 216 -18.80 13.26 0.00
C LEU A 216 -17.55 13.56 -0.84
N LYS A 217 -16.37 13.26 -0.29
CA LYS A 217 -15.14 13.20 -1.09
C LYS A 217 -15.12 11.90 -1.88
N TYR A 218 -15.17 12.02 -3.20
CA TYR A 218 -15.15 10.86 -4.08
C TYR A 218 -13.84 10.08 -3.92
N ASP A 219 -13.94 8.83 -3.48
CA ASP A 219 -12.83 7.90 -3.27
C ASP A 219 -13.07 6.61 -4.05
N GLU A 220 -12.41 6.49 -5.21
CA GLU A 220 -12.51 5.33 -6.10
C GLU A 220 -12.17 4.02 -5.39
N ARG A 221 -11.23 4.06 -4.45
CA ARG A 221 -10.77 2.86 -3.76
C ARG A 221 -11.77 2.39 -2.71
N ALA A 222 -12.39 3.31 -1.98
CA ALA A 222 -13.47 2.98 -1.06
C ALA A 222 -14.70 2.41 -1.81
N ILE A 223 -15.05 3.00 -2.95
CA ILE A 223 -16.11 2.47 -3.84
C ILE A 223 -15.77 1.05 -4.30
N SER A 224 -14.57 0.84 -4.85
CA SER A 224 -14.11 -0.47 -5.31
C SER A 224 -14.11 -1.52 -4.19
N LEU A 225 -13.72 -1.15 -2.97
CA LEU A 225 -13.72 -2.05 -1.81
C LEU A 225 -15.14 -2.41 -1.34
N ASN A 226 -16.09 -1.47 -1.37
CA ASN A 226 -17.50 -1.77 -1.08
C ASN A 226 -18.12 -2.69 -2.13
N ILE A 227 -17.77 -2.54 -3.41
CA ILE A 227 -18.18 -3.47 -4.47
C ILE A 227 -17.60 -4.87 -4.19
N SER A 228 -16.31 -4.95 -3.85
CA SER A 228 -15.68 -6.21 -3.48
C SER A 228 -16.37 -6.86 -2.27
N LEU A 229 -16.68 -6.08 -1.24
CA LEU A 229 -17.40 -6.56 -0.05
C LEU A 229 -18.75 -7.18 -0.43
N SER A 230 -19.56 -6.49 -1.22
CA SER A 230 -20.85 -7.00 -1.68
C SER A 230 -20.71 -8.33 -2.43
N GLN A 231 -19.73 -8.44 -3.34
CA GLN A 231 -19.48 -9.66 -4.10
C GLN A 231 -18.94 -10.81 -3.22
N LEU A 232 -18.09 -10.51 -2.25
CA LEU A 232 -17.51 -11.49 -1.32
C LEU A 232 -18.58 -12.06 -0.37
N LEU A 233 -19.44 -11.20 0.17
CA LEU A 233 -20.56 -11.62 1.05
C LEU A 233 -21.52 -12.58 0.35
N LYS A 234 -21.75 -12.39 -0.95
CA LYS A 234 -22.59 -13.29 -1.75
C LYS A 234 -21.97 -14.67 -1.96
N ARG A 235 -20.64 -14.77 -2.00
CA ARG A 235 -19.88 -15.96 -2.38
C ARG A 235 -19.31 -16.74 -1.21
N SER A 236 -19.27 -16.14 0.00
CA SER A 236 -18.66 -16.73 1.18
C SER A 236 -19.54 -16.61 2.43
N LYS A 237 -19.44 -17.62 3.30
CA LYS A 237 -20.17 -17.63 4.58
C LYS A 237 -19.32 -17.18 5.76
N GLN A 238 -17.99 -17.33 5.67
CA GLN A 238 -17.07 -16.92 6.74
C GLN A 238 -16.14 -15.83 6.28
N TRP A 239 -15.93 -14.84 7.18
CA TRP A 239 -15.06 -13.71 6.89
C TRP A 239 -14.34 -13.20 8.14
N PHE A 240 -13.23 -12.51 7.90
CA PHE A 240 -12.39 -11.89 8.92
C PHE A 240 -11.97 -10.50 8.48
N PHE A 241 -12.38 -9.47 9.22
CA PHE A 241 -11.97 -8.08 8.96
C PHE A 241 -10.91 -7.65 9.96
N ILE A 242 -9.88 -6.99 9.45
CA ILE A 242 -8.71 -6.60 10.22
C ILE A 242 -8.42 -5.12 9.98
N GLY A 243 -8.23 -4.37 11.06
CA GLY A 243 -7.86 -2.95 10.99
C GLY A 243 -7.40 -2.41 12.34
N PRO A 244 -6.83 -1.21 12.39
CA PRO A 244 -6.43 -0.58 13.63
C PRO A 244 -7.49 0.39 14.15
N ASN A 245 -7.52 0.57 15.49
CA ASN A 245 -8.09 1.70 16.20
C ASN A 245 -9.55 2.10 15.88
N ILE A 246 -10.42 1.18 15.46
CA ILE A 246 -11.86 1.40 15.30
C ILE A 246 -12.56 0.96 16.57
N THR A 247 -13.42 1.79 17.14
CA THR A 247 -14.13 1.51 18.40
C THR A 247 -15.51 0.90 18.16
N SER A 248 -16.15 1.23 17.02
CA SER A 248 -17.44 0.67 16.61
C SER A 248 -17.58 0.61 15.09
N VAL A 249 -18.47 -0.26 14.60
CA VAL A 249 -18.78 -0.39 13.17
C VAL A 249 -20.28 -0.31 12.98
N LYS A 250 -20.73 0.75 12.30
CA LYS A 250 -22.14 0.97 11.94
C LYS A 250 -22.41 0.45 10.53
N GLY A 251 -23.60 -0.03 10.26
CA GLY A 251 -24.03 -0.53 8.95
C GLY A 251 -23.65 -1.99 8.68
N LEU A 252 -22.60 -2.52 9.30
CA LEU A 252 -22.17 -3.89 9.01
C LEU A 252 -23.21 -4.93 9.47
N PHE A 253 -23.82 -4.76 10.63
CA PHE A 253 -24.82 -5.70 11.16
C PHE A 253 -26.01 -5.88 10.23
N SER A 254 -26.49 -4.82 9.60
CA SER A 254 -27.60 -4.89 8.63
C SER A 254 -27.24 -5.68 7.36
N LEU A 255 -25.96 -5.76 7.00
CA LEU A 255 -25.48 -6.54 5.85
C LEU A 255 -25.27 -8.03 6.17
N VAL A 256 -24.70 -8.35 7.34
CA VAL A 256 -24.15 -9.67 7.61
C VAL A 256 -24.76 -10.38 8.82
N GLY A 257 -25.63 -9.70 9.60
CA GLY A 257 -26.14 -10.24 10.86
C GLY A 257 -25.09 -10.28 11.96
N ASP A 258 -25.11 -11.33 12.77
CA ASP A 258 -24.24 -11.45 13.94
C ASP A 258 -22.76 -11.68 13.57
N PHE A 259 -21.88 -10.98 14.29
CA PHE A 259 -20.43 -11.17 14.24
C PHE A 259 -19.77 -10.83 15.58
N THR A 260 -18.58 -11.31 15.80
CA THR A 260 -17.77 -10.98 16.98
C THR A 260 -16.91 -9.74 16.70
N PHE A 261 -17.20 -8.61 17.38
CA PHE A 261 -16.34 -7.44 17.33
C PHE A 261 -15.33 -7.46 18.48
N ILE A 262 -14.04 -7.50 18.15
CA ILE A 262 -12.94 -7.48 19.11
C ILE A 262 -12.17 -6.17 18.92
N CYS A 263 -12.44 -5.18 19.78
CA CYS A 263 -11.67 -3.96 19.89
C CYS A 263 -10.61 -4.15 20.99
N SER A 264 -9.35 -3.93 20.68
CA SER A 264 -8.27 -4.14 21.61
C SER A 264 -7.15 -3.11 21.45
N ASN A 265 -6.71 -2.56 22.56
CA ASN A 265 -5.50 -1.75 22.69
C ASN A 265 -4.28 -2.59 23.14
N PHE A 266 -4.33 -3.92 22.97
CA PHE A 266 -3.25 -4.82 23.35
C PHE A 266 -1.99 -4.51 22.56
N ARG A 267 -0.93 -4.12 23.24
CA ARG A 267 0.38 -3.86 22.66
C ARG A 267 1.40 -4.85 23.18
N THR A 268 2.31 -5.27 22.33
CA THR A 268 3.46 -6.10 22.67
C THR A 268 4.75 -5.28 22.81
N VAL A 269 4.68 -3.98 22.51
CA VAL A 269 5.80 -3.03 22.55
C VAL A 269 5.32 -1.76 23.22
N SER A 270 6.14 -1.17 24.08
CA SER A 270 5.92 0.15 24.69
C SER A 270 6.45 1.25 23.77
N VAL A 271 5.92 2.47 23.92
CA VAL A 271 6.33 3.62 23.12
C VAL A 271 6.51 4.84 24.00
N ASP A 272 7.70 5.48 23.92
CA ASP A 272 7.96 6.78 24.51
C ASP A 272 7.74 7.87 23.49
N VAL A 273 6.86 8.83 23.79
CA VAL A 273 6.53 9.94 22.90
C VAL A 273 7.09 11.23 23.44
N LYS A 274 7.91 11.93 22.62
CA LYS A 274 8.42 13.27 22.92
C LYS A 274 7.85 14.27 21.92
N GLU A 275 7.25 15.34 22.41
CA GLU A 275 6.61 16.37 21.59
C GLU A 275 7.39 17.67 21.67
N TYR A 276 7.54 18.32 20.52
CA TYR A 276 8.28 19.60 20.41
C TYR A 276 7.36 20.79 20.11
N ASN A 277 6.16 20.53 19.57
CA ASN A 277 5.14 21.52 19.25
C ASN A 277 5.64 22.68 18.37
N ILE A 278 6.49 22.38 17.39
CA ILE A 278 7.05 23.38 16.47
C ILE A 278 6.01 23.75 15.43
N PRO A 279 5.75 25.04 15.18
CA PRO A 279 4.82 25.47 14.14
C PRO A 279 5.19 24.92 12.76
N ALA A 280 4.19 24.61 11.92
CA ALA A 280 4.40 24.06 10.59
C ALA A 280 5.28 24.96 9.69
N THR A 281 5.20 26.27 9.89
CA THR A 281 5.93 27.31 9.15
C THR A 281 7.39 27.46 9.58
N ASP A 282 7.75 27.03 10.80
CA ASP A 282 9.11 27.16 11.34
C ASP A 282 10.00 26.01 10.87
N THR A 283 10.41 26.07 9.61
CA THR A 283 11.20 25.04 8.94
C THR A 283 12.62 24.94 9.50
N ASP A 284 13.21 26.06 9.95
CA ASP A 284 14.59 26.07 10.42
C ASP A 284 14.68 25.43 11.80
N ARG A 285 13.76 25.76 12.71
CA ARG A 285 13.70 25.08 14.03
C ARG A 285 13.43 23.58 13.89
N LYS A 286 12.58 23.16 12.94
CA LYS A 286 12.37 21.73 12.67
C LYS A 286 13.64 21.03 12.22
N LYS A 287 14.45 21.66 11.37
CA LYS A 287 15.75 21.11 10.92
C LYS A 287 16.75 21.01 12.06
N GLU A 288 16.86 22.05 12.89
CA GLU A 288 17.74 22.03 14.08
C GLU A 288 17.39 20.88 15.02
N VAL A 289 16.12 20.77 15.43
CA VAL A 289 15.65 19.71 16.33
C VAL A 289 15.82 18.33 15.69
N LEU A 290 15.59 18.21 14.38
CA LEU A 290 15.85 16.96 13.66
C LEU A 290 17.31 16.53 13.80
N LEU A 291 18.27 17.45 13.60
CA LEU A 291 19.70 17.14 13.72
C LEU A 291 20.07 16.77 15.16
N GLU A 292 19.51 17.44 16.17
CA GLU A 292 19.67 17.07 17.59
C GLU A 292 19.24 15.62 17.83
N ILE A 293 18.00 15.25 17.38
CA ILE A 293 17.46 13.89 17.55
C ILE A 293 18.29 12.86 16.79
N LEU A 294 18.68 13.15 15.55
CA LEU A 294 19.49 12.22 14.75
C LEU A 294 20.87 11.98 15.36
N ASN A 295 21.45 12.98 16.02
CA ASN A 295 22.70 12.82 16.76
C ASN A 295 22.51 11.94 18.02
N GLU A 296 21.39 12.11 18.75
CA GLU A 296 21.03 11.24 19.88
C GLU A 296 20.82 9.78 19.45
N CYS A 297 20.28 9.56 18.24
CA CYS A 297 19.90 8.25 17.72
C CYS A 297 20.90 7.65 16.72
N LYS A 298 22.11 8.17 16.62
CA LYS A 298 23.10 7.90 15.56
C LYS A 298 23.32 6.43 15.23
N ASP A 299 23.34 5.56 16.24
CA ASP A 299 23.62 4.13 16.09
C ASP A 299 22.35 3.26 16.02
N GLU A 300 21.18 3.89 16.04
CA GLU A 300 19.90 3.21 16.09
C GLU A 300 19.11 3.39 14.78
N LYS A 301 18.34 2.36 14.40
CA LYS A 301 17.45 2.46 13.23
C LYS A 301 16.36 3.49 13.46
N THR A 302 16.37 4.54 12.64
CA THR A 302 15.48 5.69 12.75
C THR A 302 14.71 5.91 11.46
N ILE A 303 13.40 6.04 11.58
CA ILE A 303 12.49 6.42 10.49
C ILE A 303 12.13 7.89 10.63
N VAL A 304 12.15 8.63 9.52
CA VAL A 304 11.62 10.00 9.44
C VAL A 304 10.45 10.02 8.46
N TYR A 305 9.27 10.35 8.97
CA TYR A 305 8.07 10.51 8.16
C TYR A 305 7.97 11.91 7.58
N CYS A 306 7.77 12.00 6.27
CA CYS A 306 7.55 13.22 5.51
C CYS A 306 6.22 13.16 4.75
N ARG A 307 5.61 14.31 4.50
CA ARG A 307 4.28 14.44 3.87
C ARG A 307 4.21 14.00 2.40
N SER A 308 5.34 14.00 1.69
CA SER A 308 5.36 13.70 0.24
C SER A 308 6.74 13.27 -0.22
N PRO A 309 6.86 12.60 -1.40
CA PRO A 309 8.15 12.25 -2.00
C PRO A 309 9.07 13.46 -2.19
N ASN A 310 8.52 14.59 -2.65
CA ASN A 310 9.31 15.83 -2.79
C ASN A 310 9.82 16.36 -1.45
N ALA A 311 9.01 16.29 -0.37
CA ALA A 311 9.45 16.68 0.96
C ALA A 311 10.57 15.74 1.48
N ALA A 312 10.45 14.44 1.24
CA ALA A 312 11.47 13.44 1.59
C ALA A 312 12.79 13.70 0.84
N ASN A 313 12.72 13.97 -0.48
CA ASN A 313 13.88 14.30 -1.29
C ASN A 313 14.57 15.59 -0.83
N LYS A 314 13.81 16.66 -0.55
CA LYS A 314 14.37 17.93 -0.04
C LYS A 314 15.02 17.75 1.34
N LEU A 315 14.42 16.94 2.21
CA LEU A 315 15.02 16.64 3.51
C LEU A 315 16.31 15.84 3.37
N ALA A 316 16.35 14.86 2.47
CA ALA A 316 17.57 14.10 2.17
C ALA A 316 18.68 15.03 1.62
N GLN A 317 18.37 15.92 0.68
CA GLN A 317 19.30 16.92 0.16
C GLN A 317 19.87 17.82 1.26
N PHE A 318 19.02 18.31 2.16
CA PHE A 318 19.45 19.10 3.32
C PHE A 318 20.43 18.30 4.20
N LEU A 319 20.13 17.05 4.51
CA LEU A 319 21.00 16.21 5.35
C LEU A 319 22.33 15.87 4.64
N MET A 320 22.32 15.63 3.34
CA MET A 320 23.52 15.37 2.54
C MET A 320 24.44 16.59 2.45
N SER A 321 23.93 17.82 2.53
CA SER A 321 24.75 19.04 2.56
C SER A 321 25.41 19.30 3.92
N GLY A 322 25.02 18.55 4.97
CA GLY A 322 25.58 18.68 6.33
C GLY A 322 26.78 17.77 6.56
N ALA A 323 27.73 18.21 7.41
CA ALA A 323 28.94 17.45 7.73
C ALA A 323 28.72 16.08 8.40
N SER A 324 27.52 15.83 8.94
CA SER A 324 27.18 14.59 9.63
C SER A 324 26.89 13.39 8.71
N PHE A 325 26.68 13.64 7.42
CA PHE A 325 26.32 12.63 6.40
C PHE A 325 27.27 12.74 5.20
N GLU A 326 28.57 12.55 5.44
CA GLU A 326 29.56 12.55 4.36
C GLU A 326 29.39 11.35 3.41
N ALA A 327 29.58 11.59 2.11
CA ALA A 327 29.57 10.52 1.11
C ALA A 327 30.77 9.59 1.35
N SER A 328 30.50 8.43 1.90
CA SER A 328 31.56 7.45 2.24
C SER A 328 31.33 6.09 1.60
N TYR A 329 30.26 5.92 0.83
CA TYR A 329 29.84 4.61 0.36
C TYR A 329 29.67 4.56 -1.15
N ASN A 330 30.40 3.65 -1.77
CA ASN A 330 30.21 3.27 -3.16
C ASN A 330 30.26 1.74 -3.23
N ASP A 331 29.19 1.12 -3.73
CA ASP A 331 29.10 -0.33 -3.88
C ASP A 331 28.52 -0.71 -5.24
N GLU A 332 28.52 -2.00 -5.53
CA GLU A 332 27.99 -2.54 -6.79
C GLU A 332 26.52 -2.13 -7.06
N PHE A 333 25.74 -1.89 -6.00
CA PHE A 333 24.34 -1.48 -6.13
C PHE A 333 24.22 -0.01 -6.57
N ILE A 334 25.03 0.87 -6.01
CA ILE A 334 25.08 2.29 -6.40
C ILE A 334 25.59 2.43 -7.84
N ASP A 335 26.57 1.62 -8.23
CA ASP A 335 27.06 1.56 -9.61
C ASP A 335 25.97 1.06 -10.55
N TRP A 336 25.20 0.05 -10.13
CA TRP A 336 24.05 -0.46 -10.88
C TRP A 336 22.98 0.61 -11.08
N LEU A 337 22.61 1.34 -10.01
CA LEU A 337 21.66 2.46 -10.09
C LEU A 337 22.14 3.57 -11.03
N SER A 338 23.43 3.94 -10.92
CA SER A 338 24.03 5.00 -11.73
C SER A 338 24.03 4.64 -13.23
N LYS A 339 24.17 3.36 -13.57
CA LYS A 339 24.15 2.87 -14.97
C LYS A 339 22.75 2.71 -15.54
N ASN A 340 21.80 2.30 -14.73
CA ASN A 340 20.46 1.96 -15.18
C ASN A 340 19.45 3.11 -15.05
N TYR A 341 19.78 4.15 -14.27
CA TYR A 341 19.01 5.37 -14.13
C TYR A 341 19.89 6.60 -14.39
N ASP A 342 20.24 7.34 -13.36
CA ASP A 342 21.13 8.51 -13.47
C ASP A 342 21.92 8.68 -12.17
N PRO A 343 23.25 8.93 -12.25
CA PRO A 343 24.06 9.14 -11.04
C PRO A 343 23.65 10.36 -10.22
N ARG A 344 22.95 11.35 -10.83
CA ARG A 344 22.44 12.56 -10.16
C ARG A 344 21.13 12.33 -9.41
N TRP A 345 20.46 11.20 -9.63
CA TRP A 345 19.19 10.92 -8.98
C TRP A 345 19.30 10.95 -7.46
N ASN A 346 18.39 11.67 -6.79
CA ASN A 346 18.40 11.83 -5.33
C ASN A 346 18.46 10.49 -4.59
N TYR A 347 17.76 9.46 -5.06
CA TYR A 347 17.80 8.14 -4.48
C TYR A 347 19.21 7.55 -4.51
N CYS A 348 19.91 7.68 -5.63
CA CYS A 348 21.29 7.21 -5.78
C CYS A 348 22.25 7.99 -4.86
N GLN A 349 22.12 9.32 -4.81
CA GLN A 349 22.96 10.16 -3.98
C GLN A 349 22.74 9.92 -2.47
N SER A 350 21.47 9.79 -2.03
CA SER A 350 21.14 9.58 -0.63
C SER A 350 21.76 8.28 -0.08
N LEU A 351 21.78 7.20 -0.88
CA LEU A 351 22.38 5.93 -0.49
C LEU A 351 23.90 6.06 -0.26
N LYS A 352 24.61 6.88 -1.06
CA LYS A 352 26.05 7.16 -0.84
C LYS A 352 26.31 7.79 0.53
N HIS A 353 25.34 8.54 1.05
CA HIS A 353 25.40 9.20 2.35
C HIS A 353 24.80 8.37 3.50
N GLY A 354 24.46 7.10 3.26
CA GLY A 354 23.86 6.24 4.27
C GLY A 354 22.38 6.54 4.57
N ILE A 355 21.74 7.41 3.78
CA ILE A 355 20.34 7.78 3.89
C ILE A 355 19.53 6.94 2.92
N VAL A 356 18.50 6.27 3.42
CA VAL A 356 17.59 5.47 2.60
C VAL A 356 16.30 6.25 2.36
N LEU A 357 15.85 6.33 1.11
CA LEU A 357 14.54 6.90 0.76
C LEU A 357 13.54 5.78 0.52
N HIS A 358 12.28 5.98 0.94
CA HIS A 358 11.18 5.06 0.67
C HIS A 358 9.87 5.83 0.44
N HIS A 359 9.37 5.79 -0.77
CA HIS A 359 8.09 6.40 -1.16
C HIS A 359 7.46 5.69 -2.34
N GLY A 360 6.17 5.90 -2.58
CA GLY A 360 5.39 5.19 -3.59
C GLY A 360 5.76 5.46 -5.04
N VAL A 361 6.62 6.45 -5.31
CA VAL A 361 7.11 6.76 -6.66
C VAL A 361 8.26 5.82 -7.07
N LEU A 362 9.04 5.32 -6.11
CA LEU A 362 10.12 4.38 -6.41
C LEU A 362 9.57 3.09 -7.05
N PRO A 363 10.26 2.53 -8.06
CA PRO A 363 9.95 1.18 -8.55
C PRO A 363 9.91 0.14 -7.42
N ARG A 364 9.05 -0.84 -7.54
CA ARG A 364 8.81 -1.86 -6.50
C ARG A 364 10.10 -2.52 -6.02
N ALA A 365 10.97 -2.92 -6.94
CA ALA A 365 12.27 -3.50 -6.62
C ALA A 365 13.10 -2.60 -5.69
N LEU A 366 13.11 -1.30 -5.93
CA LEU A 366 13.85 -0.33 -5.13
C LEU A 366 13.17 -0.05 -3.79
N GLN A 367 11.83 -0.10 -3.71
CA GLN A 367 11.11 -0.03 -2.43
C GLN A 367 11.51 -1.20 -1.53
N HIS A 368 11.54 -2.43 -2.06
CA HIS A 368 11.96 -3.63 -1.32
C HIS A 368 13.44 -3.53 -0.89
N PHE A 369 14.30 -3.12 -1.80
CA PHE A 369 15.70 -2.92 -1.50
C PHE A 369 15.91 -1.89 -0.38
N SER A 370 15.19 -0.76 -0.42
CA SER A 370 15.25 0.27 0.63
C SER A 370 14.94 -0.31 2.01
N VAL A 371 13.90 -1.13 2.12
CA VAL A 371 13.54 -1.77 3.40
C VAL A 371 14.58 -2.81 3.82
N ASP A 372 15.08 -3.60 2.87
CA ASP A 372 16.06 -4.64 3.15
C ASP A 372 17.40 -4.03 3.61
N ILE A 373 17.93 -3.04 2.90
CA ILE A 373 19.18 -2.37 3.28
C ILE A 373 19.04 -1.63 4.61
N PHE A 374 17.91 -0.95 4.84
CA PHE A 374 17.63 -0.34 6.14
C PHE A 374 17.62 -1.38 7.25
N ASN A 375 17.00 -2.55 7.05
CA ASN A 375 16.91 -3.58 8.07
C ASN A 375 18.23 -4.31 8.35
N ARG A 376 19.09 -4.52 7.35
CA ARG A 376 20.31 -5.36 7.45
C ARG A 376 21.61 -4.58 7.61
N SER A 377 21.71 -3.43 6.96
CA SER A 377 22.96 -2.64 6.97
C SER A 377 23.14 -1.92 8.31
N ARG A 378 24.36 -1.89 8.82
CA ARG A 378 24.72 -1.06 10.00
C ARG A 378 24.98 0.39 9.63
N ARG A 379 25.23 0.70 8.37
CA ARG A 379 25.56 2.05 7.88
C ARG A 379 24.31 2.84 7.45
N HIS A 380 23.29 2.16 6.95
CA HIS A 380 22.04 2.76 6.50
C HIS A 380 21.02 2.74 7.66
N ASN A 381 21.25 3.60 8.65
CA ASN A 381 20.43 3.65 9.87
C ASN A 381 19.28 4.65 9.78
N LEU A 382 19.26 5.51 8.77
CA LEU A 382 18.24 6.52 8.56
C LEU A 382 17.37 6.18 7.34
N LEU A 383 16.07 6.06 7.54
CA LEU A 383 15.07 5.86 6.50
C LEU A 383 14.12 7.07 6.47
N ILE A 384 14.14 7.85 5.39
CA ILE A 384 13.19 8.94 5.15
C ILE A 384 12.07 8.40 4.25
N CYS A 385 10.83 8.53 4.69
CA CYS A 385 9.71 7.90 4.03
C CYS A 385 8.43 8.75 4.02
N THR A 386 7.44 8.29 3.25
CA THR A 386 6.08 8.83 3.20
C THR A 386 5.06 7.82 3.75
N SER A 387 3.76 8.08 3.56
CA SER A 387 2.67 7.21 4.01
C SER A 387 2.79 5.74 3.56
N THR A 388 3.54 5.45 2.51
CA THR A 388 3.76 4.06 2.05
C THR A 388 4.42 3.16 3.08
N ILE A 389 5.19 3.71 4.04
CA ILE A 389 5.76 2.94 5.15
C ILE A 389 4.71 2.56 6.19
N ILE A 390 3.60 3.30 6.25
CA ILE A 390 2.51 3.06 7.21
C ILE A 390 1.74 1.80 6.81
N GLU A 391 1.59 1.58 5.50
CA GLU A 391 0.80 0.52 4.93
C GLU A 391 1.70 -0.69 4.57
N GLY A 392 1.88 -1.62 5.53
CA GLY A 392 2.38 -2.96 5.24
C GLY A 392 3.89 -3.18 5.17
N VAL A 393 4.72 -2.21 5.54
CA VAL A 393 6.18 -2.42 5.52
C VAL A 393 6.71 -2.81 6.90
N ASN A 394 7.40 -3.93 6.97
CA ASN A 394 7.95 -4.49 8.20
C ASN A 394 9.38 -3.98 8.46
N THR A 395 9.52 -2.90 9.25
CA THR A 395 10.80 -2.29 9.58
C THR A 395 11.29 -2.65 10.99
N LYS A 396 12.61 -2.57 11.19
CA LYS A 396 13.27 -2.80 12.48
C LYS A 396 13.59 -1.49 13.21
N ALA A 397 12.76 -0.47 13.05
CA ALA A 397 13.02 0.84 13.63
C ALA A 397 12.82 0.83 15.14
N LYS A 398 13.76 1.43 15.88
CA LYS A 398 13.62 1.79 17.29
C LYS A 398 12.98 3.15 17.43
N ASN A 399 13.38 4.10 16.56
CA ASN A 399 12.97 5.50 16.60
C ASN A 399 12.12 5.85 15.39
N VAL A 400 11.08 6.65 15.62
CA VAL A 400 10.24 7.26 14.58
C VAL A 400 10.16 8.76 14.83
N ILE A 401 10.50 9.55 13.83
CA ILE A 401 10.38 11.00 13.84
C ILE A 401 9.25 11.39 12.91
N ILE A 402 8.20 12.02 13.43
CA ILE A 402 7.11 12.59 12.64
C ILE A 402 7.48 14.05 12.36
N TYR A 403 8.05 14.28 11.16
CA TYR A 403 8.57 15.58 10.76
C TYR A 403 7.46 16.56 10.39
N GLU A 404 6.38 16.06 9.79
CA GLU A 404 5.21 16.84 9.36
C GLU A 404 3.91 16.07 9.60
N ASN A 405 2.87 16.78 10.05
CA ASN A 405 1.53 16.21 10.26
C ASN A 405 0.64 16.34 9.02
N TYR A 406 1.19 16.03 7.85
CA TYR A 406 0.49 16.11 6.57
C TYR A 406 0.71 14.85 5.74
N ASN A 407 -0.26 14.53 4.87
CA ASN A 407 -0.12 13.59 3.76
C ASN A 407 -0.47 14.35 2.47
N GLY A 408 0.55 14.68 1.69
CA GLY A 408 0.41 15.63 0.59
C GLY A 408 0.05 17.04 1.08
N LEU A 409 -1.15 17.49 0.79
CA LEU A 409 -1.69 18.79 1.21
C LEU A 409 -2.72 18.67 2.35
N GLU A 410 -3.16 17.47 2.69
CA GLU A 410 -4.14 17.24 3.75
C GLU A 410 -3.45 17.00 5.09
N SER A 411 -3.97 17.54 6.18
CA SER A 411 -3.51 17.19 7.52
C SER A 411 -3.84 15.73 7.81
N ILE A 412 -2.92 15.02 8.48
CA ILE A 412 -3.19 13.66 8.95
C ILE A 412 -4.10 13.71 10.18
N ASP A 413 -5.02 12.76 10.23
CA ASP A 413 -5.88 12.54 11.39
C ASP A 413 -5.11 11.80 12.52
N LYS A 414 -5.73 11.74 13.68
CA LYS A 414 -5.17 11.03 14.85
C LYS A 414 -4.91 9.55 14.56
N PHE A 415 -5.80 8.95 13.79
CA PHE A 415 -5.71 7.56 13.35
C PHE A 415 -4.42 7.29 12.55
N THR A 416 -4.18 8.07 11.49
CA THR A 416 -2.97 7.98 10.67
C THR A 416 -1.72 8.26 11.51
N HIS A 417 -1.77 9.27 12.38
CA HIS A 417 -0.69 9.61 13.29
C HIS A 417 -0.34 8.46 14.24
N ASN A 418 -1.34 7.77 14.79
CA ASN A 418 -1.14 6.58 15.63
C ASN A 418 -0.55 5.40 14.84
N ASN A 419 -0.92 5.23 13.59
CA ASN A 419 -0.35 4.19 12.73
C ASN A 419 1.14 4.45 12.44
N ILE A 420 1.55 5.72 12.24
CA ILE A 420 2.97 6.10 12.12
C ILE A 420 3.71 5.79 13.42
N LYS A 421 3.18 6.20 14.57
CA LYS A 421 3.76 5.90 15.89
C LYS A 421 3.94 4.40 16.12
N GLY A 422 3.00 3.60 15.64
CA GLY A 422 3.04 2.14 15.75
C GLY A 422 4.18 1.45 15.00
N ARG A 423 4.97 2.20 14.23
CA ARG A 423 6.20 1.70 13.57
C ARG A 423 7.43 1.76 14.47
N ALA A 424 7.35 2.42 15.62
CA ALA A 424 8.41 2.46 16.63
C ALA A 424 8.37 1.22 17.52
N GLY A 425 9.52 0.58 17.69
CA GLY A 425 9.65 -0.65 18.45
C GLY A 425 9.18 -1.89 17.68
N ARG A 426 9.68 -3.05 18.09
CA ARG A 426 9.32 -4.33 17.47
C ARG A 426 9.48 -5.46 18.46
N MET A 427 8.46 -6.31 18.55
CA MET A 427 8.48 -7.53 19.35
C MET A 427 9.77 -8.32 19.12
N TYR A 428 10.37 -8.83 20.18
CA TYR A 428 11.64 -9.56 20.21
C TYR A 428 12.91 -8.76 19.86
N LYS A 429 12.81 -7.46 19.50
CA LYS A 429 13.98 -6.65 19.16
C LYS A 429 14.12 -5.40 20.01
N HIS A 430 13.03 -4.67 20.18
CA HIS A 430 13.00 -3.43 20.93
C HIS A 430 11.71 -3.40 21.75
N PHE A 431 11.81 -3.66 23.04
CA PHE A 431 10.66 -3.61 23.95
C PHE A 431 10.06 -2.20 24.03
N VAL A 432 10.92 -1.18 23.93
CA VAL A 432 10.52 0.22 23.97
C VAL A 432 10.95 0.92 22.69
N GLY A 433 9.99 1.46 21.95
CA GLY A 433 10.21 2.36 20.80
C GLY A 433 10.16 3.83 21.24
N LYS A 434 10.85 4.71 20.51
CA LYS A 434 10.80 6.16 20.74
C LYS A 434 10.14 6.87 19.56
N VAL A 435 9.24 7.79 19.87
CA VAL A 435 8.56 8.61 18.87
C VAL A 435 8.79 10.07 19.17
N TYR A 436 9.23 10.80 18.19
CA TYR A 436 9.49 12.23 18.26
C TYR A 436 8.49 12.96 17.34
N CYS A 437 7.56 13.71 17.92
CA CYS A 437 6.58 14.51 17.19
C CYS A 437 7.11 15.95 17.11
N LEU A 438 7.54 16.42 15.93
CA LEU A 438 8.04 17.78 15.79
C LEU A 438 6.92 18.80 15.86
N GLN A 439 5.74 18.47 15.36
CA GLN A 439 4.54 19.29 15.45
C GLN A 439 3.58 18.78 16.53
N ALA A 440 2.63 19.62 16.97
CA ALA A 440 1.58 19.20 17.89
C ALA A 440 0.80 18.00 17.31
N GLN A 441 0.47 17.03 18.17
CA GLN A 441 -0.33 15.89 17.73
C GLN A 441 -1.72 16.34 17.27
N PRO A 442 -2.32 15.68 16.25
CA PRO A 442 -3.72 15.92 15.89
C PRO A 442 -4.64 15.70 17.08
N GLU A 443 -5.68 16.51 17.18
CA GLU A 443 -6.73 16.36 18.20
C GLU A 443 -7.48 15.04 18.02
N GLU A 444 -8.09 14.55 19.08
CA GLU A 444 -8.96 13.37 19.00
C GLU A 444 -10.25 13.77 18.29
N ASP A 445 -10.56 13.10 17.17
CA ASP A 445 -11.91 13.12 16.63
C ASP A 445 -12.78 12.20 17.48
N ASP A 446 -13.93 12.68 17.89
CA ASP A 446 -14.88 11.95 18.76
C ASP A 446 -15.47 10.68 18.09
N SER A 447 -15.15 10.42 16.83
CA SER A 447 -15.68 9.29 16.07
C SER A 447 -14.59 8.37 15.50
N ASP A 448 -14.03 7.50 16.35
CA ASP A 448 -13.38 6.25 15.86
C ASP A 448 -14.44 5.23 15.38
N GLU A 449 -15.62 5.70 14.97
CA GLU A 449 -16.69 4.89 14.42
C GLU A 449 -16.51 4.74 12.90
N LEU A 450 -16.50 3.51 12.41
CA LEU A 450 -16.55 3.22 10.99
C LEU A 450 -18.01 3.06 10.56
N VAL A 451 -18.43 3.83 9.58
CA VAL A 451 -19.68 3.61 8.87
C VAL A 451 -19.40 2.83 7.59
N VAL A 452 -20.01 1.65 7.45
CA VAL A 452 -19.99 0.85 6.20
C VAL A 452 -21.13 1.33 5.32
N PRO A 453 -20.86 2.05 4.21
CA PRO A 453 -21.87 2.85 3.52
C PRO A 453 -23.02 2.02 2.95
N ILE A 454 -22.72 0.84 2.39
CA ILE A 454 -23.72 -0.04 1.76
C ILE A 454 -24.70 -0.66 2.75
N GLY A 455 -24.34 -0.77 4.02
CA GLY A 455 -25.18 -1.34 5.08
C GLY A 455 -25.85 -0.30 5.99
N ASP A 456 -25.53 0.98 5.80
CA ASP A 456 -26.20 2.10 6.45
C ASP A 456 -27.44 2.54 5.63
N ASP A 457 -27.95 3.72 5.83
CA ASP A 457 -29.08 4.26 5.07
C ASP A 457 -28.86 4.24 3.53
N GLY A 458 -27.60 4.36 3.09
CA GLY A 458 -27.20 4.27 1.68
C GLY A 458 -27.66 5.44 0.82
N SER A 459 -28.41 6.39 1.37
CA SER A 459 -28.97 7.53 0.65
C SER A 459 -27.89 8.44 0.04
N ASN A 460 -26.69 8.46 0.62
CA ASN A 460 -25.56 9.26 0.20
C ASN A 460 -24.52 8.44 -0.61
N CYS A 461 -24.82 7.19 -0.98
CA CYS A 461 -23.91 6.38 -1.77
C CYS A 461 -23.85 6.87 -3.22
N PRO A 462 -22.65 6.93 -3.83
CA PRO A 462 -22.52 7.25 -5.25
C PRO A 462 -23.30 6.27 -6.16
N LEU A 463 -23.92 6.78 -7.22
CA LEU A 463 -24.75 5.98 -8.12
C LEU A 463 -24.00 4.83 -8.80
N ASN A 464 -22.71 5.02 -9.12
CA ASN A 464 -21.84 3.97 -9.66
C ASN A 464 -21.61 2.83 -8.65
N LEU A 465 -21.56 3.12 -7.34
CA LEU A 465 -21.54 2.09 -6.31
C LEU A 465 -22.88 1.36 -6.27
N LEU A 466 -23.99 2.08 -6.19
CA LEU A 466 -25.34 1.48 -6.14
C LEU A 466 -25.61 0.57 -7.33
N GLY A 467 -25.14 0.96 -8.53
CA GLY A 467 -25.27 0.16 -9.74
C GLY A 467 -24.42 -1.11 -9.80
N SER A 468 -23.39 -1.18 -8.96
CA SER A 468 -22.38 -2.25 -9.01
C SER A 468 -22.49 -3.28 -7.88
N ILE A 469 -23.25 -2.99 -6.83
CA ILE A 469 -23.47 -3.92 -5.70
C ILE A 469 -24.69 -4.79 -5.91
N ASP A 470 -24.79 -5.87 -5.13
CA ASP A 470 -25.96 -6.76 -5.19
C ASP A 470 -27.20 -6.03 -4.63
N ILE A 471 -28.33 -6.28 -5.25
CA ILE A 471 -29.61 -5.63 -4.89
C ILE A 471 -30.04 -5.97 -3.46
N ASP A 472 -29.69 -7.18 -2.99
CA ASP A 472 -30.00 -7.64 -1.64
C ASP A 472 -29.19 -6.91 -0.55
N HIS A 473 -28.13 -6.20 -0.95
CA HIS A 473 -27.30 -5.39 -0.06
C HIS A 473 -27.68 -3.90 -0.08
N LEU A 474 -28.70 -3.51 -0.87
CA LEU A 474 -29.19 -2.14 -0.91
C LEU A 474 -30.22 -1.88 0.18
N SER A 475 -30.07 -0.80 0.93
CA SER A 475 -31.14 -0.29 1.80
C SER A 475 -32.33 0.18 0.97
N SER A 476 -33.51 0.31 1.57
CA SER A 476 -34.71 0.77 0.87
C SER A 476 -34.54 2.16 0.24
N GLY A 477 -33.83 3.08 0.91
CA GLY A 477 -33.52 4.41 0.38
C GLY A 477 -32.56 4.36 -0.81
N ALA A 478 -31.49 3.58 -0.70
CA ALA A 478 -30.52 3.36 -1.80
C ALA A 478 -31.17 2.73 -3.01
N LEU A 479 -32.05 1.71 -2.81
CA LEU A 479 -32.78 1.05 -3.88
C LEU A 479 -33.70 2.03 -4.61
N SER A 480 -34.46 2.87 -3.87
CA SER A 480 -35.31 3.90 -4.47
C SER A 480 -34.53 4.86 -5.33
N SER A 481 -33.41 5.39 -4.79
CA SER A 481 -32.52 6.31 -5.54
C SER A 481 -31.96 5.69 -6.80
N TRP A 482 -31.56 4.42 -6.74
CA TRP A 482 -31.07 3.68 -7.90
C TRP A 482 -32.17 3.41 -8.95
N GLU A 483 -33.36 3.01 -8.52
CA GLU A 483 -34.51 2.80 -9.44
C GLU A 483 -34.95 4.10 -10.13
N ASP A 484 -34.94 5.23 -9.43
CA ASP A 484 -35.29 6.53 -10.02
C ASP A 484 -34.20 6.99 -11.02
N PHE A 485 -32.92 6.78 -10.71
CA PHE A 485 -31.85 7.03 -11.66
C PHE A 485 -31.98 6.18 -12.93
N LYS A 486 -32.29 4.88 -12.81
CA LYS A 486 -32.44 3.99 -13.97
C LYS A 486 -33.56 4.44 -14.94
N LYS A 487 -34.60 5.12 -14.47
CA LYS A 487 -35.68 5.63 -15.32
C LYS A 487 -35.26 6.84 -16.16
N THR A 488 -34.27 7.59 -15.72
CA THR A 488 -33.89 8.87 -16.33
C THR A 488 -32.56 8.84 -17.07
N THR A 489 -31.67 7.89 -16.75
CA THR A 489 -30.32 7.82 -17.34
C THR A 489 -30.37 7.40 -18.81
N ILE A 490 -29.48 8.03 -19.60
CA ILE A 490 -29.17 7.63 -20.99
C ILE A 490 -28.03 6.62 -21.08
N ILE A 491 -27.33 6.36 -19.94
CA ILE A 491 -26.15 5.50 -19.87
C ILE A 491 -26.62 4.03 -19.71
N PRO A 492 -26.09 3.11 -20.53
CA PRO A 492 -26.28 1.69 -20.27
C PRO A 492 -25.71 1.28 -18.92
N ILE A 493 -26.51 0.56 -18.13
CA ILE A 493 -26.11 0.15 -16.77
C ILE A 493 -24.81 -0.67 -16.75
N GLU A 494 -24.58 -1.46 -17.80
CA GLU A 494 -23.35 -2.25 -17.95
C GLU A 494 -22.11 -1.37 -18.05
N ILE A 495 -22.19 -0.21 -18.70
CA ILE A 495 -21.09 0.75 -18.77
C ILE A 495 -20.77 1.30 -17.37
N ILE A 496 -21.79 1.59 -16.57
CA ILE A 496 -21.59 2.05 -15.18
C ILE A 496 -20.91 0.95 -14.36
N ARG A 497 -21.36 -0.28 -14.45
CA ARG A 497 -20.81 -1.43 -13.71
C ARG A 497 -19.36 -1.75 -14.08
N ASN A 498 -19.05 -1.73 -15.37
CA ASN A 498 -17.70 -2.01 -15.85
C ASN A 498 -16.71 -0.87 -15.49
N ASN A 499 -17.22 0.34 -15.31
CA ASN A 499 -16.42 1.55 -15.11
C ASN A 499 -16.76 2.27 -13.79
N SER A 500 -16.96 1.50 -12.73
CA SER A 500 -17.34 2.00 -11.40
C SER A 500 -16.35 2.96 -10.75
N SER A 501 -15.14 3.08 -11.28
CA SER A 501 -14.13 4.08 -10.87
C SER A 501 -14.42 5.50 -11.37
N PHE A 502 -15.42 5.69 -12.22
CA PHE A 502 -15.83 7.00 -12.72
C PHE A 502 -17.18 7.42 -12.14
N GLU A 503 -17.30 8.71 -11.81
CA GLU A 503 -18.57 9.34 -11.47
C GLU A 503 -19.54 9.23 -12.66
N VAL A 504 -20.80 8.97 -12.38
CA VAL A 504 -21.83 8.77 -13.42
C VAL A 504 -21.95 9.98 -14.35
N GLU A 505 -21.82 11.19 -13.81
CA GLU A 505 -21.86 12.45 -14.56
C GLU A 505 -20.71 12.56 -15.56
N LYS A 506 -19.54 11.99 -15.23
CA LYS A 506 -18.38 11.96 -16.16
C LYS A 506 -18.60 10.96 -17.30
N ILE A 507 -19.21 9.82 -16.99
CA ILE A 507 -19.58 8.81 -17.99
C ILE A 507 -20.62 9.42 -18.95
N GLU A 508 -21.64 10.10 -18.43
CA GLU A 508 -22.68 10.75 -19.23
C GLU A 508 -22.12 11.82 -20.14
N SER A 509 -21.31 12.72 -19.59
CA SER A 509 -20.65 13.78 -20.37
C SER A 509 -19.81 13.19 -21.51
N LEU A 510 -19.03 12.14 -21.25
CA LEU A 510 -18.21 11.48 -22.26
C LEU A 510 -19.07 10.80 -23.35
N LEU A 511 -20.17 10.14 -22.97
CA LEU A 511 -21.11 9.55 -23.91
C LEU A 511 -21.71 10.62 -24.86
N ILE A 512 -22.14 11.75 -24.31
CA ILE A 512 -22.68 12.88 -25.07
C ILE A 512 -21.62 13.42 -26.04
N GLU A 513 -20.41 13.66 -25.60
CA GLU A 513 -19.33 14.20 -26.42
C GLU A 513 -18.94 13.27 -27.58
N ILE A 514 -18.77 11.97 -27.32
CA ILE A 514 -18.46 10.98 -28.39
C ILE A 514 -19.62 10.89 -29.40
N ASN A 515 -20.87 10.90 -28.92
CA ASN A 515 -22.03 10.87 -29.78
C ASN A 515 -22.16 12.16 -30.61
N SER A 516 -21.84 13.32 -30.05
CA SER A 516 -21.79 14.59 -30.76
C SER A 516 -20.80 14.55 -31.93
N VAL A 517 -19.58 14.05 -31.70
CA VAL A 517 -18.58 13.85 -32.77
C VAL A 517 -19.09 12.87 -33.83
N ARG A 518 -19.79 11.80 -33.44
CA ARG A 518 -20.40 10.88 -34.40
C ARG A 518 -21.36 11.56 -35.35
N VAL A 519 -22.16 12.48 -34.82
CA VAL A 519 -23.20 13.19 -35.60
C VAL A 519 -22.63 14.35 -36.42
N MET A 520 -21.71 15.14 -35.83
CA MET A 520 -21.24 16.40 -36.44
C MET A 520 -19.96 16.24 -37.25
N ASP A 521 -19.05 15.32 -36.87
CA ASP A 521 -17.78 15.04 -37.56
C ASP A 521 -17.50 13.53 -37.65
N PHE A 522 -18.22 12.89 -38.55
CA PHE A 522 -18.08 11.46 -38.79
C PHE A 522 -16.67 11.06 -39.27
N SER A 523 -15.89 12.01 -39.84
CA SER A 523 -14.50 11.77 -40.24
C SER A 523 -13.61 11.54 -39.01
N LEU A 524 -13.73 12.41 -38.02
CA LEU A 524 -13.04 12.25 -36.74
C LEU A 524 -13.55 10.99 -36.00
N TYR A 525 -14.87 10.75 -36.01
CA TYR A 525 -15.45 9.55 -35.40
C TYR A 525 -14.85 8.26 -35.97
N LYS A 526 -14.65 8.18 -37.30
CA LYS A 526 -13.95 7.04 -37.93
C LYS A 526 -12.49 6.91 -37.42
N LYS A 527 -11.77 8.01 -37.20
CA LYS A 527 -10.40 7.98 -36.66
C LYS A 527 -10.36 7.52 -35.20
N LEU A 528 -11.43 7.73 -34.43
CA LEU A 528 -11.54 7.19 -33.08
C LEU A 528 -11.70 5.65 -33.09
N ASN A 529 -12.15 5.04 -34.18
CA ASN A 529 -12.27 3.60 -34.32
C ASN A 529 -10.96 3.02 -34.92
N PHE A 530 -9.88 2.98 -34.14
CA PHE A 530 -8.57 2.53 -34.58
C PHE A 530 -8.15 1.18 -33.99
N PHE A 531 -7.14 0.59 -34.61
CA PHE A 531 -6.41 -0.59 -34.11
C PHE A 531 -4.97 -0.19 -33.79
N GLY A 532 -4.48 -0.60 -32.63
CA GLY A 532 -3.10 -0.31 -32.20
C GLY A 532 -2.88 1.14 -31.77
N LYS A 533 -2.20 1.96 -32.60
CA LYS A 533 -1.83 3.34 -32.21
C LYS A 533 -2.81 4.38 -32.76
N PRO A 534 -3.22 5.39 -31.97
CA PRO A 534 -4.11 6.44 -32.41
C PRO A 534 -3.44 7.41 -33.41
N THR A 535 -4.24 7.99 -34.33
CA THR A 535 -3.80 9.14 -35.13
C THR A 535 -3.64 10.38 -34.25
N THR A 536 -3.02 11.42 -34.78
CA THR A 536 -2.82 12.69 -34.06
C THR A 536 -4.14 13.29 -33.59
N GLU A 537 -5.14 13.33 -34.48
CA GLU A 537 -6.43 13.92 -34.21
C GLU A 537 -7.25 13.08 -33.21
N ALA A 538 -7.19 11.75 -33.35
CA ALA A 538 -7.82 10.85 -32.39
C ALA A 538 -7.21 10.99 -31.00
N LEU A 539 -5.87 11.01 -30.89
CA LEU A 539 -5.18 11.23 -29.62
C LEU A 539 -5.52 12.57 -29.00
N TYR A 540 -5.57 13.64 -29.80
CA TYR A 540 -5.93 14.98 -29.33
C TYR A 540 -7.33 14.98 -28.71
N PHE A 541 -8.33 14.43 -29.40
CA PHE A 541 -9.71 14.34 -28.90
C PHE A 541 -9.77 13.51 -27.61
N ILE A 542 -9.13 12.33 -27.60
CA ILE A 542 -9.05 11.48 -26.41
C ILE A 542 -8.42 12.22 -25.23
N MET A 543 -7.36 13.01 -25.45
CA MET A 543 -6.71 13.80 -24.41
C MET A 543 -7.59 14.94 -23.88
N VAL A 544 -8.36 15.62 -24.73
CA VAL A 544 -9.34 16.62 -24.28
C VAL A 544 -10.32 16.00 -23.31
N GLN A 545 -10.88 14.83 -23.66
CA GLN A 545 -11.87 14.11 -22.83
C GLN A 545 -11.20 13.56 -21.55
N PHE A 546 -9.97 13.05 -21.63
CA PHE A 546 -9.22 12.58 -20.48
C PHE A 546 -8.92 13.72 -19.48
N ILE A 547 -8.53 14.90 -19.96
CA ILE A 547 -8.35 16.07 -19.11
C ILE A 547 -9.67 16.44 -18.43
N ALA A 548 -10.79 16.46 -19.16
CA ALA A 548 -12.09 16.76 -18.57
C ALA A 548 -12.49 15.76 -17.46
N ALA A 549 -12.25 14.46 -17.68
CA ALA A 549 -12.58 13.42 -16.72
C ALA A 549 -11.61 13.35 -15.52
N ARG A 550 -10.30 13.62 -15.73
CA ARG A 550 -9.22 13.33 -14.77
C ARG A 550 -8.25 14.49 -14.54
N LYS A 551 -8.72 15.75 -14.65
CA LYS A 551 -7.92 16.97 -14.48
C LYS A 551 -7.04 16.93 -13.22
N ASN A 552 -7.61 16.55 -12.08
CA ASN A 552 -6.91 16.52 -10.80
C ASN A 552 -5.76 15.50 -10.80
N VAL A 553 -5.93 14.35 -11.46
CA VAL A 553 -4.88 13.33 -11.59
C VAL A 553 -3.71 13.88 -12.39
N LEU A 554 -3.98 14.49 -13.54
CA LEU A 554 -2.95 15.08 -14.39
C LEU A 554 -2.18 16.19 -13.67
N THR A 555 -2.87 17.11 -13.00
CA THR A 555 -2.25 18.22 -12.27
C THR A 555 -1.37 17.72 -11.12
N ARG A 556 -1.84 16.74 -10.33
CA ARG A 556 -1.06 16.13 -9.24
C ARG A 556 0.19 15.40 -9.74
N ASN A 557 0.19 14.94 -10.98
CA ASN A 557 1.32 14.27 -11.62
C ASN A 557 2.16 15.21 -12.50
N GLY A 558 2.04 16.52 -12.32
CA GLY A 558 2.94 17.52 -12.93
C GLY A 558 2.57 17.95 -14.35
N PHE A 559 1.41 17.53 -14.89
CA PHE A 559 0.94 18.05 -16.17
C PHE A 559 0.32 19.44 -16.02
N SER A 560 0.72 20.37 -16.90
CA SER A 560 0.05 21.67 -17.03
C SER A 560 -1.21 21.49 -17.88
N VAL A 561 -2.37 21.66 -17.27
CA VAL A 561 -3.69 21.52 -17.93
C VAL A 561 -4.33 22.87 -18.24
N THR A 562 -3.64 23.97 -17.95
CA THR A 562 -4.09 25.34 -18.24
C THR A 562 -3.12 26.01 -19.22
N SER A 563 -3.65 26.82 -20.11
CA SER A 563 -2.83 27.61 -21.07
C SER A 563 -1.87 28.52 -20.31
N LYS A 564 -0.58 28.43 -20.64
CA LYS A 564 0.44 29.40 -20.26
C LYS A 564 1.08 29.92 -21.54
N ASN A 565 1.14 31.27 -21.70
CA ASN A 565 1.77 31.92 -22.86
C ASN A 565 1.18 31.47 -24.22
N ASP A 566 -0.14 31.41 -24.32
CA ASP A 566 -0.89 31.07 -25.57
C ASP A 566 -0.56 29.66 -26.15
N LYS A 567 0.11 28.80 -25.43
CA LYS A 567 0.34 27.41 -25.84
C LYS A 567 -0.81 26.51 -25.44
N ASP A 568 -1.28 25.71 -26.39
CA ASP A 568 -2.29 24.69 -26.14
C ASP A 568 -1.72 23.58 -25.20
N PRO A 569 -2.23 23.46 -23.97
CA PRO A 569 -1.72 22.45 -23.02
C PRO A 569 -1.98 21.01 -23.50
N VAL A 570 -3.05 20.79 -24.28
CA VAL A 570 -3.40 19.46 -24.80
C VAL A 570 -2.32 18.96 -25.75
N LEU A 571 -1.78 19.82 -26.63
CA LEU A 571 -0.70 19.43 -27.53
C LEU A 571 0.57 19.00 -26.79
N SER A 572 0.92 19.70 -25.69
CA SER A 572 2.06 19.33 -24.85
C SER A 572 1.86 17.95 -24.20
N ILE A 573 0.65 17.68 -23.69
CA ILE A 573 0.29 16.40 -23.10
C ILE A 573 0.33 15.30 -24.18
N CYS A 574 -0.27 15.53 -25.35
CA CYS A 574 -0.20 14.60 -26.48
C CYS A 574 1.23 14.26 -26.88
N GLY A 575 2.15 15.25 -26.84
CA GLY A 575 3.56 15.03 -27.13
C GLY A 575 4.21 14.00 -26.17
N LYS A 576 3.99 14.15 -24.87
CA LYS A 576 4.47 13.19 -23.86
C LYS A 576 3.86 11.80 -24.04
N PHE A 577 2.55 11.72 -24.27
CA PHE A 577 1.88 10.42 -24.51
C PHE A 577 2.40 9.73 -25.77
N ARG A 578 2.64 10.50 -26.86
CA ARG A 578 3.24 9.93 -28.08
C ARG A 578 4.65 9.40 -27.84
N ALA A 579 5.47 10.13 -27.10
CA ALA A 579 6.81 9.66 -26.74
C ALA A 579 6.74 8.33 -25.98
N TYR A 580 5.82 8.21 -25.00
CA TYR A 580 5.63 6.95 -24.28
C TYR A 580 5.09 5.83 -25.18
N ILE A 581 4.08 6.07 -26.00
CA ILE A 581 3.51 5.07 -26.92
C ILE A 581 4.53 4.62 -27.96
N ALA A 582 5.45 5.50 -28.39
CA ALA A 582 6.48 5.19 -29.38
C ALA A 582 7.68 4.45 -28.79
N ALA A 583 7.97 4.64 -27.51
CA ALA A 583 9.11 4.01 -26.83
C ALA A 583 9.01 2.48 -26.85
N GLU A 584 10.14 1.80 -26.98
CA GLU A 584 10.22 0.33 -27.00
C GLU A 584 10.11 -0.26 -25.59
N SER A 585 10.58 0.47 -24.57
CA SER A 585 10.56 0.09 -23.17
C SER A 585 10.43 1.31 -22.28
N VAL A 586 10.17 1.08 -20.97
CA VAL A 586 10.21 2.14 -19.95
C VAL A 586 11.59 2.78 -19.86
N ASP A 587 12.65 2.01 -19.98
CA ASP A 587 14.03 2.51 -19.94
C ASP A 587 14.37 3.40 -21.12
N ASP A 588 13.92 3.03 -22.32
CA ASP A 588 14.02 3.88 -23.52
C ASP A 588 13.29 5.21 -23.30
N TYR A 589 12.06 5.15 -22.83
CA TYR A 589 11.29 6.38 -22.51
C TYR A 589 11.99 7.26 -21.47
N LEU A 590 12.43 6.70 -20.36
CA LEU A 590 13.14 7.45 -19.31
C LEU A 590 14.41 8.11 -19.88
N THR A 591 15.20 7.38 -20.65
CA THR A 591 16.41 7.90 -21.30
C THR A 591 16.09 9.07 -22.22
N GLN A 592 15.05 8.97 -23.03
CA GLN A 592 14.59 10.05 -23.92
C GLN A 592 14.17 11.29 -23.12
N GLN A 593 13.41 11.13 -22.02
CA GLN A 593 12.97 12.24 -21.18
C GLN A 593 14.14 12.91 -20.45
N MET A 594 15.09 12.13 -19.94
CA MET A 594 16.29 12.63 -19.28
C MET A 594 17.14 13.47 -20.26
N ASN A 595 17.40 12.96 -21.46
CA ASN A 595 18.15 13.66 -22.49
C ASN A 595 17.44 14.94 -22.94
N TRP A 596 16.13 14.87 -23.15
CA TRP A 596 15.33 16.04 -23.52
C TRP A 596 15.40 17.15 -22.45
N LYS A 597 15.23 16.78 -21.18
CA LYS A 597 15.30 17.71 -20.06
C LYS A 597 16.70 18.34 -19.91
N TYR A 598 17.73 17.50 -20.00
CA TYR A 598 19.12 17.93 -19.90
C TYR A 598 19.49 18.94 -20.99
N ASN A 599 19.16 18.65 -22.26
CA ASN A 599 19.41 19.55 -23.37
C ASN A 599 18.67 20.89 -23.20
N LYS A 600 17.41 20.86 -22.76
CA LYS A 600 16.63 22.06 -22.47
C LYS A 600 17.25 22.94 -21.38
N LEU A 601 17.83 22.33 -20.34
CA LEU A 601 18.51 23.04 -19.26
C LEU A 601 19.81 23.70 -19.74
N ILE A 602 20.60 23.03 -20.59
CA ILE A 602 21.78 23.59 -21.22
C ILE A 602 21.42 24.78 -22.10
N GLU A 603 20.39 24.66 -22.96
CA GLU A 603 19.91 25.71 -23.82
C GLU A 603 19.46 26.95 -23.04
N SER A 604 18.93 26.82 -21.83
CA SER A 604 18.54 27.90 -20.94
C SER A 604 19.71 28.56 -20.20
N GLN A 605 20.96 28.19 -20.49
CA GLN A 605 22.19 28.72 -19.92
C GLN A 605 22.30 28.64 -18.38
N ASN A 606 21.70 27.61 -17.75
CA ASN A 606 21.86 27.34 -16.34
C ASN A 606 23.30 26.89 -16.04
N ASP A 607 23.78 27.19 -14.84
CA ASP A 607 25.06 26.66 -14.42
C ASP A 607 25.01 25.13 -14.13
N LYS A 608 26.17 24.50 -14.03
CA LYS A 608 26.25 23.04 -13.85
C LYS A 608 25.57 22.56 -12.56
N GLN A 609 25.71 23.31 -11.49
CA GLN A 609 25.14 22.95 -10.18
C GLN A 609 23.61 23.03 -10.24
N GLU A 610 23.06 24.06 -10.87
CA GLU A 610 21.62 24.23 -11.07
C GLU A 610 21.05 23.12 -11.97
N ILE A 611 21.79 22.73 -13.03
CA ILE A 611 21.40 21.60 -13.89
C ILE A 611 21.34 20.30 -13.09
N ASP A 612 22.37 19.99 -12.31
CA ASP A 612 22.44 18.76 -11.52
C ASP A 612 21.32 18.71 -10.45
N GLU A 613 21.02 19.84 -9.81
CA GLU A 613 19.91 19.94 -8.85
C GLU A 613 18.55 19.69 -9.52
N GLN A 614 18.29 20.31 -10.67
CA GLN A 614 17.04 20.11 -11.41
C GLN A 614 16.93 18.68 -11.97
N MET A 615 18.04 18.08 -12.42
CA MET A 615 18.06 16.70 -12.92
C MET A 615 17.82 15.66 -11.82
N SER A 616 18.15 15.97 -10.58
CA SER A 616 18.06 15.02 -9.44
C SER A 616 16.65 14.50 -9.17
N GLY A 617 15.61 15.25 -9.53
CA GLY A 617 14.21 14.88 -9.34
C GLY A 617 13.48 14.39 -10.61
N VAL A 618 14.11 14.50 -11.78
CA VAL A 618 13.43 14.18 -13.06
C VAL A 618 12.96 12.73 -13.13
N ILE A 619 13.76 11.79 -12.64
CA ILE A 619 13.39 10.36 -12.64
C ILE A 619 12.15 10.13 -11.78
N ASP A 620 12.08 10.71 -10.58
CA ASP A 620 10.91 10.59 -9.72
C ASP A 620 9.65 11.14 -10.39
N ASP A 621 9.76 12.29 -11.07
CA ASP A 621 8.64 12.90 -11.78
C ASP A 621 8.14 11.98 -12.92
N GLU A 622 9.04 11.43 -13.74
CA GLU A 622 8.65 10.56 -14.84
C GLU A 622 8.15 9.18 -14.34
N LEU A 623 8.77 8.59 -13.32
CA LEU A 623 8.28 7.34 -12.70
C LEU A 623 6.87 7.51 -12.12
N LYS A 624 6.59 8.67 -11.51
CA LYS A 624 5.26 9.03 -11.02
C LYS A 624 4.23 9.09 -12.13
N ILE A 625 4.59 9.68 -13.27
CA ILE A 625 3.73 9.74 -14.46
C ILE A 625 3.50 8.32 -15.01
N ILE A 626 4.55 7.52 -15.14
CA ILE A 626 4.46 6.13 -15.63
C ILE A 626 3.49 5.32 -14.77
N SER A 627 3.67 5.33 -13.46
CA SER A 627 2.84 4.52 -12.56
C SER A 627 1.39 5.01 -12.47
N ASN A 628 1.18 6.31 -12.26
CA ASN A 628 -0.15 6.84 -11.94
C ASN A 628 -0.99 7.20 -13.18
N VAL A 629 -0.33 7.64 -14.25
CA VAL A 629 -1.03 8.13 -15.44
C VAL A 629 -1.03 7.08 -16.53
N TYR A 630 0.16 6.64 -16.98
CA TYR A 630 0.26 5.68 -18.08
C TYR A 630 -0.14 4.25 -17.67
N GLY A 631 0.30 3.80 -16.49
CA GLY A 631 0.02 2.45 -16.01
C GLY A 631 -1.33 2.27 -15.31
N PHE A 632 -2.06 3.35 -15.03
CA PHE A 632 -3.31 3.23 -14.27
C PHE A 632 -4.45 4.12 -14.81
N SER A 633 -4.31 5.45 -14.73
CA SER A 633 -5.45 6.35 -14.94
C SER A 633 -5.91 6.39 -16.40
N PHE A 634 -4.96 6.38 -17.34
CA PHE A 634 -5.27 6.44 -18.76
C PHE A 634 -5.78 5.10 -19.33
N PRO A 635 -5.22 3.93 -18.99
CA PRO A 635 -5.82 2.64 -19.31
C PRO A 635 -7.28 2.52 -18.87
N ASN A 636 -7.59 2.87 -17.62
CA ASN A 636 -8.95 2.87 -17.11
C ASN A 636 -9.88 3.80 -17.91
N PHE A 637 -9.39 5.00 -18.27
CA PHE A 637 -10.14 5.92 -19.11
C PHE A 637 -10.35 5.38 -20.54
N LEU A 638 -9.34 4.76 -21.15
CA LEU A 638 -9.46 4.13 -22.46
C LEU A 638 -10.44 2.96 -22.44
N SER A 639 -10.50 2.22 -21.34
CA SER A 639 -11.50 1.15 -21.15
C SER A 639 -12.93 1.71 -21.18
N LEU A 640 -13.18 2.77 -20.42
CA LEU A 640 -14.47 3.48 -20.44
C LEU A 640 -14.79 4.03 -21.85
N PHE A 641 -13.80 4.65 -22.49
CA PHE A 641 -13.95 5.19 -23.84
C PHE A 641 -14.29 4.08 -24.86
N SER A 642 -13.65 2.93 -24.75
CA SER A 642 -13.89 1.73 -25.54
C SER A 642 -15.33 1.19 -25.37
N ASP A 643 -15.81 1.08 -24.13
CA ASP A 643 -17.16 0.60 -23.82
C ASP A 643 -18.22 1.54 -24.42
N ILE A 644 -18.01 2.85 -24.35
CA ILE A 644 -18.92 3.85 -24.96
C ILE A 644 -18.89 3.76 -26.49
N LEU A 645 -17.73 3.66 -27.12
CA LEU A 645 -17.61 3.48 -28.57
C LEU A 645 -18.32 2.20 -29.04
N PHE A 646 -18.10 1.09 -28.31
CA PHE A 646 -18.74 -0.18 -28.61
C PHE A 646 -20.27 -0.05 -28.57
N HIS A 647 -20.80 0.58 -27.50
CA HIS A 647 -22.24 0.84 -27.37
C HIS A 647 -22.77 1.66 -28.51
N LEU A 648 -22.14 2.79 -28.86
CA LEU A 648 -22.59 3.67 -29.94
C LEU A 648 -22.49 2.97 -31.28
N ASN A 649 -21.44 2.25 -31.60
CA ASN A 649 -21.31 1.50 -32.85
C ASN A 649 -22.38 0.41 -32.99
N PHE A 650 -22.71 -0.27 -31.90
CA PHE A 650 -23.76 -1.30 -31.88
C PHE A 650 -25.14 -0.68 -32.04
N LYS A 651 -25.50 0.33 -31.24
CA LYS A 651 -26.79 1.01 -31.23
C LYS A 651 -27.10 1.66 -32.59
N GLU A 652 -26.12 2.35 -33.15
CA GLU A 652 -26.25 3.14 -34.37
C GLU A 652 -25.89 2.34 -35.64
N LYS A 653 -25.56 1.06 -35.50
CA LYS A 653 -25.20 0.14 -36.59
C LYS A 653 -24.16 0.71 -37.56
N THR A 654 -23.13 1.35 -37.05
CA THR A 654 -22.11 2.05 -37.87
C THR A 654 -21.27 1.10 -38.72
N GLY A 655 -21.14 -0.18 -38.32
CA GLY A 655 -20.29 -1.18 -38.95
C GLY A 655 -18.77 -0.95 -38.68
N LEU A 656 -18.40 0.08 -37.91
CA LEU A 656 -17.03 0.37 -37.57
C LEU A 656 -16.50 -0.63 -36.53
N LYS A 657 -15.23 -1.06 -36.72
CA LYS A 657 -14.53 -1.94 -35.81
C LYS A 657 -13.32 -1.21 -35.24
N PHE A 658 -12.93 -1.55 -34.04
CA PHE A 658 -11.75 -1.03 -33.36
C PHE A 658 -11.26 -2.05 -32.32
N ASP A 659 -10.02 -1.87 -31.86
CA ASP A 659 -9.45 -2.64 -30.74
C ASP A 659 -8.46 -1.77 -29.96
N TYR A 660 -8.82 -1.38 -28.76
CA TYR A 660 -7.97 -0.63 -27.84
C TYR A 660 -7.17 -1.54 -26.89
N GLY A 661 -7.49 -2.83 -26.84
CA GLY A 661 -6.88 -3.80 -25.95
C GLY A 661 -5.35 -3.79 -26.01
N PRO A 662 -4.71 -3.86 -27.20
CA PRO A 662 -3.25 -3.81 -27.29
C PRO A 662 -2.64 -2.53 -26.70
N LEU A 663 -3.27 -1.36 -26.90
CA LEU A 663 -2.79 -0.09 -26.33
C LEU A 663 -2.99 -0.05 -24.81
N ILE A 664 -4.15 -0.49 -24.33
CA ILE A 664 -4.47 -0.54 -22.90
C ILE A 664 -3.45 -1.43 -22.19
N ASN A 665 -3.22 -2.65 -22.71
CA ASN A 665 -2.28 -3.61 -22.13
C ASN A 665 -0.83 -3.09 -22.16
N ASP A 666 -0.42 -2.50 -23.30
CA ASP A 666 0.93 -1.92 -23.45
C ASP A 666 1.21 -0.83 -22.41
N MET A 667 0.20 -0.05 -22.06
CA MET A 667 0.31 0.99 -21.04
C MET A 667 0.18 0.43 -19.62
N GLU A 668 -0.83 -0.37 -19.33
CA GLU A 668 -1.09 -0.97 -18.02
C GLU A 668 0.08 -1.83 -17.55
N PHE A 669 0.62 -2.64 -18.44
CA PHE A 669 1.77 -3.52 -18.15
C PHE A 669 3.13 -2.84 -18.38
N GLN A 670 3.14 -1.51 -18.56
CA GLN A 670 4.36 -0.72 -18.70
C GLN A 670 5.33 -1.32 -19.74
N LYS A 671 4.84 -1.58 -20.94
CA LYS A 671 5.60 -2.16 -22.07
C LYS A 671 6.04 -3.61 -21.89
N LEU A 672 5.55 -4.29 -20.86
CA LEU A 672 5.80 -5.72 -20.63
C LEU A 672 4.62 -6.56 -21.15
N THR A 673 4.82 -7.87 -21.25
CA THR A 673 3.72 -8.84 -21.37
C THR A 673 3.09 -9.10 -19.98
N ALA A 674 1.91 -9.69 -19.92
CA ALA A 674 1.19 -9.92 -18.66
C ALA A 674 2.02 -10.73 -17.65
N GLY A 675 2.72 -11.77 -18.07
CA GLY A 675 3.58 -12.57 -17.19
C GLY A 675 4.79 -11.79 -16.68
N TYR A 676 5.49 -11.07 -17.56
CA TYR A 676 6.62 -10.23 -17.13
C TYR A 676 6.17 -9.07 -16.25
N ALA A 677 4.99 -8.49 -16.48
CA ALA A 677 4.43 -7.45 -15.61
C ALA A 677 4.18 -7.98 -14.19
N ALA A 678 3.61 -9.18 -14.07
CA ALA A 678 3.41 -9.83 -12.78
C ALA A 678 4.74 -10.09 -12.04
N ILE A 679 5.77 -10.52 -12.77
CA ILE A 679 7.11 -10.74 -12.20
C ILE A 679 7.77 -9.41 -11.82
N HIS A 680 7.59 -8.35 -12.61
CA HIS A 680 8.05 -7.00 -12.25
C HIS A 680 7.44 -6.54 -10.92
N GLU A 681 6.17 -6.78 -10.70
CA GLU A 681 5.48 -6.47 -9.44
C GLU A 681 6.01 -7.27 -8.24
N MET A 682 6.55 -8.46 -8.46
CA MET A 682 7.25 -9.24 -7.42
C MET A 682 8.58 -8.61 -6.99
N GLY A 683 9.05 -7.58 -7.69
CA GLY A 683 10.24 -6.80 -7.33
C GLY A 683 11.46 -7.04 -8.20
N ILE A 684 11.30 -7.49 -9.44
CA ILE A 684 12.40 -7.53 -10.42
C ILE A 684 12.36 -6.26 -11.28
N PRO A 685 13.45 -5.47 -11.36
CA PRO A 685 13.49 -4.25 -12.17
C PRO A 685 13.30 -4.50 -13.67
N HIS A 686 12.73 -3.52 -14.39
CA HIS A 686 12.61 -3.57 -15.85
C HIS A 686 13.93 -3.90 -16.55
N GLN A 687 15.02 -3.27 -16.14
CA GLN A 687 16.36 -3.48 -16.69
C GLN A 687 16.84 -4.93 -16.57
N THR A 688 16.52 -5.56 -15.44
CA THR A 688 16.83 -6.97 -15.21
C THR A 688 15.94 -7.88 -16.05
N LEU A 689 14.64 -7.57 -16.16
CA LEU A 689 13.69 -8.32 -16.98
C LEU A 689 14.05 -8.28 -18.46
N GLU A 690 14.48 -7.12 -18.98
CA GLU A 690 14.94 -7.00 -20.37
C GLU A 690 16.16 -7.89 -20.68
N LYS A 691 17.08 -8.07 -19.73
CA LYS A 691 18.21 -9.01 -19.87
C LYS A 691 17.73 -10.45 -19.87
N ILE A 692 16.81 -10.80 -18.98
CA ILE A 692 16.21 -12.13 -18.88
C ILE A 692 15.46 -12.47 -20.19
N ARG A 693 14.64 -11.55 -20.69
CA ARG A 693 13.81 -11.73 -21.89
C ARG A 693 14.63 -12.06 -23.14
N LYS A 694 15.81 -11.47 -23.28
CA LYS A 694 16.72 -11.73 -24.39
C LYS A 694 17.30 -13.14 -24.40
N GLU A 695 17.39 -13.77 -23.23
CA GLU A 695 18.01 -15.10 -23.06
C GLU A 695 16.96 -16.23 -22.95
N LEU A 696 15.75 -15.90 -22.48
CA LEU A 696 14.65 -16.86 -22.37
C LEU A 696 13.82 -16.89 -23.65
N ILE A 697 14.19 -17.74 -24.58
CA ILE A 697 13.50 -17.93 -25.86
C ILE A 697 12.52 -19.10 -25.75
N ASN A 698 11.36 -19.03 -26.43
CA ASN A 698 10.34 -20.09 -26.53
C ASN A 698 9.60 -20.38 -25.19
N ILE A 699 9.38 -19.37 -24.37
CA ILE A 699 8.58 -19.48 -23.16
C ILE A 699 7.27 -18.67 -23.38
N ASN A 700 6.17 -19.14 -22.80
CA ASN A 700 4.93 -18.42 -22.81
C ASN A 700 5.03 -17.18 -21.93
N GLU A 701 5.32 -16.02 -22.53
CA GLU A 701 5.50 -14.73 -21.83
C GLU A 701 4.22 -14.23 -21.13
N SER A 702 3.08 -14.88 -21.32
CA SER A 702 1.83 -14.56 -20.63
C SER A 702 1.59 -15.40 -19.38
N SER A 703 2.32 -16.52 -19.21
CA SER A 703 2.22 -17.39 -18.03
C SER A 703 3.24 -17.00 -16.97
N VAL A 704 2.75 -16.58 -15.80
CA VAL A 704 3.59 -16.24 -14.64
C VAL A 704 4.32 -17.47 -14.12
N GLU A 705 3.64 -18.61 -14.12
CA GLU A 705 4.16 -19.88 -13.62
C GLU A 705 5.33 -20.35 -14.46
N GLU A 706 5.15 -20.50 -15.79
CA GLU A 706 6.20 -20.94 -16.72
C GLU A 706 7.40 -20.00 -16.70
N LEU A 707 7.16 -18.68 -16.63
CA LEU A 707 8.22 -17.68 -16.52
C LEU A 707 8.97 -17.78 -15.20
N SER A 708 8.25 -17.94 -14.07
CA SER A 708 8.87 -18.05 -12.75
C SER A 708 9.75 -19.30 -12.64
N GLU A 709 9.27 -20.44 -13.13
CA GLU A 709 10.05 -21.68 -13.19
C GLU A 709 11.29 -21.52 -14.06
N ALA A 710 11.13 -21.02 -15.27
CA ALA A 710 12.25 -20.82 -16.20
C ALA A 710 13.30 -19.83 -15.68
N ILE A 711 12.86 -18.76 -15.00
CA ILE A 711 13.77 -17.80 -14.37
C ILE A 711 14.52 -18.50 -13.23
N ASN A 712 13.83 -19.21 -12.35
CA ASN A 712 14.44 -19.91 -11.21
C ASN A 712 15.48 -20.94 -11.65
N GLU A 713 15.22 -21.68 -12.74
CA GLU A 713 16.14 -22.69 -13.25
C GLU A 713 17.38 -22.07 -13.93
N LYS A 714 17.19 -20.97 -14.67
CA LYS A 714 18.20 -20.49 -15.63
C LYS A 714 18.95 -19.22 -15.19
N TYR A 715 18.47 -18.43 -14.22
CA TYR A 715 19.06 -17.11 -13.92
C TYR A 715 20.53 -17.18 -13.50
N HIS A 716 20.98 -18.29 -12.92
CA HIS A 716 22.39 -18.49 -12.57
C HIS A 716 23.30 -18.61 -13.82
N SER A 717 22.79 -19.12 -14.93
CA SER A 717 23.52 -19.33 -16.17
C SER A 717 23.49 -18.13 -17.12
N ILE A 718 22.61 -17.17 -16.92
CA ILE A 718 22.48 -15.97 -17.76
C ILE A 718 23.71 -15.08 -17.54
N VAL A 719 24.54 -14.94 -18.57
CA VAL A 719 25.83 -14.22 -18.50
C VAL A 719 25.64 -12.70 -18.35
N SER A 720 24.57 -12.15 -18.94
CA SER A 720 24.28 -10.71 -18.90
C SER A 720 23.85 -10.20 -17.53
N LEU A 721 23.49 -11.07 -16.57
CA LEU A 721 23.08 -10.72 -15.22
C LEU A 721 24.30 -10.54 -14.30
N ASN A 722 24.41 -9.37 -13.70
CA ASN A 722 25.40 -9.12 -12.65
C ASN A 722 24.88 -9.55 -11.26
N ARG A 723 25.67 -9.32 -10.20
CA ARG A 723 25.33 -9.69 -8.84
C ARG A 723 24.07 -8.98 -8.31
N VAL A 724 23.85 -7.72 -8.69
CA VAL A 724 22.68 -6.93 -8.27
C VAL A 724 21.42 -7.43 -8.98
N ASP A 725 21.50 -7.73 -10.29
CA ASP A 725 20.38 -8.35 -11.01
C ASP A 725 19.95 -9.67 -10.34
N ARG A 726 20.92 -10.52 -9.98
CA ARG A 726 20.65 -11.81 -9.31
C ARG A 726 20.09 -11.64 -7.90
N TYR A 727 20.51 -10.59 -7.17
CA TYR A 727 19.90 -10.24 -5.88
C TYR A 727 18.41 -9.93 -6.03
N PHE A 728 18.01 -9.12 -7.01
CA PHE A 728 16.60 -8.82 -7.26
C PHE A 728 15.78 -10.06 -7.62
N ILE A 729 16.33 -10.93 -8.49
CA ILE A 729 15.66 -12.17 -8.86
C ILE A 729 15.46 -13.06 -7.64
N HIS A 730 16.51 -13.30 -6.88
CA HIS A 730 16.43 -14.11 -5.67
C HIS A 730 15.44 -13.53 -4.64
N ALA A 731 15.48 -12.21 -4.41
CA ALA A 731 14.57 -11.55 -3.48
C ALA A 731 13.10 -11.55 -3.90
N ALA A 732 12.82 -11.64 -5.21
CA ALA A 732 11.46 -11.68 -5.75
C ALA A 732 10.89 -13.11 -5.81
N MET A 733 11.75 -14.11 -6.09
CA MET A 733 11.32 -15.50 -6.27
C MET A 733 11.20 -16.29 -4.96
N LEU A 734 11.80 -15.78 -3.85
CA LEU A 734 11.51 -16.24 -2.49
C LEU A 734 10.09 -15.84 -2.08
#